data_d3e03327582a862f429643d7ad6db31b
#
_entry.id   d3e03327582a862f429643d7ad6db31b
#
_cell.length_a   1.000
_cell.length_b   1.000
_cell.length_c   1.000
_cell.angle_alpha   90.00
_cell.angle_beta   90.00
_cell.angle_gamma   90.00
#
_symmetry.space_group_name_H-M   'P 1'
#
loop_
_entity.id
_entity.type
_entity.pdbx_description
1 polymer ?
#
loop_
_entity_poly.entity_id
_entity_poly.type
_entity_poly.pdbx_seq_one_letter_code
_entity_poly.pdbx_strand_id
1 'polypeptide(L)'
;MDYHSKNTYAQNLEQVYHTLQGSAKGLSDVQAAERLKQYGYNELKAKPPKAITAMLKEQITDPMVLILVAAAGLSFLLGETIEAAVIFTIVIVNAFIGIVQEKKAQSALEALRGISAPTARVLRDGEESVIPAKEVVPGDIVFLRDGDMVPADLRLIDSVNLQIQEASLTGESVASTKDAAAILKEECPLGDRVNMAYASGIVTYGRATGIAAATGMHTEVGSIAALLDGQDEFDTPLKRKLNAAGKALTIAGLIVCVLIFALGAFYDRPLVPQFLIAVSLAISIIPEGLPATATIVMALGVQRMAKKNALVRKLPSVETLGSATVICTDKTGTLTLNKMTVTQLAMNGDFNKQTAVEADAAAMKHPEVYRELIFAAALCNDASFDPDRKGEIIGDPTEGALIYLAQKFGVNHDDLENKYPRLFEQPFDSARKRMTTVHNINGQLTAYTKGAVDEMLPLCTHILTAQGVRTITNKDKEAILALATKMSQQALRVLGFASKTLTAVPQNSSENLEHTLTFTGIAGMTPCAVKICVHSGSISPPRKEVAAAVRTCREAGIRTIMITGDHEITAAAIAQELGICHSGNEIISGSRLNAMTDAELDLAVKKAAVFARVSPTDKLRIIQALKRNGEITAMTGDGVNDSPALKAADIGVAMGITGTDVAKTSSDMILLDDSFTTIAYAIKEGRRVYRNLQKVIQFLLAGNIAEITTLFVATLFNWNAPLLAVHILWINLATATLPALALGVDPASKNIMKHKPVKSGTLFEKDLLTRVAVQGIFVAILTLTAYHIGSSTLSHAVGQTMAFCVLAFSQLLRALNQRSNTEYIWVRAEGHNPWLWLSFTASVALMAAILLIPVLQQAFKLTDLSCDMWFVVFALSLLSIVQIEVCKLIAKILKRAV
;
A
#
# COMPACT_ATOMS: atom_id res chain seq x y z
N MET A 1 -31.30 -13.52 -24.63
CA MET A 1 -32.25 -12.59 -23.97
C MET A 1 -31.41 -11.41 -23.56
N ASP A 2 -31.65 -10.23 -24.16
CA ASP A 2 -30.90 -9.02 -23.80
C ASP A 2 -31.37 -8.52 -22.44
N TYR A 3 -30.58 -8.84 -21.38
CA TYR A 3 -30.80 -8.28 -20.04
C TYR A 3 -30.28 -6.84 -19.97
N HIS A 4 -30.86 -5.98 -20.75
CA HIS A 4 -30.80 -4.55 -20.50
C HIS A 4 -31.94 -4.19 -19.52
N SER A 5 -31.69 -4.42 -18.21
CA SER A 5 -32.57 -3.94 -17.15
C SER A 5 -32.43 -2.41 -16.99
N LYS A 6 -32.38 -1.67 -18.10
CA LYS A 6 -32.15 -0.22 -18.10
C LYS A 6 -33.22 0.57 -17.34
N ASN A 7 -34.36 -0.03 -16.99
CA ASN A 7 -35.49 0.68 -16.37
C ASN A 7 -35.97 0.07 -15.04
N THR A 8 -35.13 -0.69 -14.31
CA THR A 8 -35.53 -1.24 -12.98
C THR A 8 -35.90 -0.17 -11.97
N TYR A 9 -35.37 1.06 -12.12
CA TYR A 9 -35.73 2.20 -11.29
C TYR A 9 -37.19 2.71 -11.53
N ALA A 10 -37.75 2.45 -12.69
CA ALA A 10 -39.16 2.84 -13.03
C ALA A 10 -40.15 1.73 -12.70
N GLN A 11 -39.70 0.52 -12.34
CA GLN A 11 -40.51 -0.63 -12.02
C GLN A 11 -40.86 -0.70 -10.52
N ASN A 12 -42.02 -1.24 -10.20
CA ASN A 12 -42.33 -1.60 -8.82
C ASN A 12 -41.57 -2.87 -8.41
N LEU A 13 -41.42 -3.14 -7.11
CA LEU A 13 -40.57 -4.24 -6.59
C LEU A 13 -41.03 -5.62 -7.08
N GLU A 14 -42.34 -5.86 -7.24
CA GLU A 14 -42.86 -7.13 -7.77
C GLU A 14 -42.43 -7.37 -9.22
N GLN A 15 -42.49 -6.32 -10.04
CA GLN A 15 -42.02 -6.37 -11.43
C GLN A 15 -40.51 -6.59 -11.50
N VAL A 16 -39.74 -5.96 -10.61
CA VAL A 16 -38.29 -6.15 -10.51
C VAL A 16 -37.94 -7.60 -10.15
N TYR A 17 -38.60 -8.17 -9.14
CA TYR A 17 -38.41 -9.58 -8.79
C TYR A 17 -38.77 -10.52 -9.95
N HIS A 18 -39.83 -10.24 -10.67
CA HIS A 18 -40.21 -11.05 -11.85
C HIS A 18 -39.20 -10.91 -12.98
N THR A 19 -38.76 -9.68 -13.28
CA THR A 19 -37.81 -9.39 -14.36
C THR A 19 -36.46 -10.04 -14.09
N LEU A 20 -35.97 -9.95 -12.86
CA LEU A 20 -34.70 -10.52 -12.43
C LEU A 20 -34.80 -11.99 -12.00
N GLN A 21 -36.03 -12.58 -12.05
CA GLN A 21 -36.29 -13.94 -11.57
C GLN A 21 -35.72 -14.18 -10.17
N GLY A 22 -35.77 -13.13 -9.32
CA GLY A 22 -35.31 -13.13 -7.94
C GLY A 22 -36.46 -13.43 -6.96
N SER A 23 -36.10 -13.54 -5.68
CA SER A 23 -37.08 -13.73 -4.60
C SER A 23 -36.64 -12.93 -3.36
N ALA A 24 -37.62 -12.54 -2.53
CA ALA A 24 -37.31 -11.86 -1.26
C ALA A 24 -36.49 -12.74 -0.27
N LYS A 25 -36.40 -14.05 -0.50
CA LYS A 25 -35.58 -15.00 0.28
C LYS A 25 -34.17 -15.19 -0.30
N GLY A 26 -33.81 -14.44 -1.33
CA GLY A 26 -32.56 -14.60 -2.06
C GLY A 26 -32.61 -15.70 -3.14
N LEU A 27 -31.48 -15.93 -3.80
CA LEU A 27 -31.25 -17.02 -4.72
C LEU A 27 -30.75 -18.26 -3.94
N SER A 28 -30.95 -19.45 -4.49
CA SER A 28 -30.21 -20.61 -3.97
C SER A 28 -28.78 -20.60 -4.52
N ASP A 29 -27.85 -21.26 -3.79
CA ASP A 29 -26.45 -21.38 -4.24
C ASP A 29 -26.35 -22.04 -5.62
N VAL A 30 -27.23 -23.01 -5.94
CA VAL A 30 -27.29 -23.66 -7.25
C VAL A 30 -27.66 -22.64 -8.34
N GLN A 31 -28.68 -21.83 -8.09
CA GLN A 31 -29.13 -20.79 -9.03
C GLN A 31 -28.05 -19.72 -9.23
N ALA A 32 -27.39 -19.31 -8.14
CA ALA A 32 -26.29 -18.37 -8.20
C ALA A 32 -25.12 -18.91 -9.03
N ALA A 33 -24.75 -20.18 -8.85
CA ALA A 33 -23.69 -20.82 -9.63
C ALA A 33 -24.04 -20.98 -11.13
N GLU A 34 -25.31 -21.24 -11.47
CA GLU A 34 -25.79 -21.27 -12.86
C GLU A 34 -25.74 -19.89 -13.49
N ARG A 35 -26.19 -18.85 -12.77
CA ARG A 35 -26.12 -17.46 -13.21
C ARG A 35 -24.69 -16.98 -13.37
N LEU A 36 -23.77 -17.36 -12.47
CA LEU A 36 -22.36 -17.04 -12.60
C LEU A 36 -21.76 -17.62 -13.89
N LYS A 37 -22.16 -18.83 -14.30
CA LYS A 37 -21.76 -19.41 -15.59
C LYS A 37 -22.36 -18.67 -16.77
N GLN A 38 -23.59 -18.18 -16.64
CA GLN A 38 -24.31 -17.48 -17.70
C GLN A 38 -23.85 -16.04 -17.87
N TYR A 39 -23.71 -15.28 -16.80
CA TYR A 39 -23.40 -13.83 -16.83
C TYR A 39 -21.91 -13.54 -16.67
N GLY A 40 -21.12 -14.51 -16.18
CA GLY A 40 -19.72 -14.32 -15.83
C GLY A 40 -19.53 -13.62 -14.50
N TYR A 41 -18.26 -13.38 -14.14
CA TYR A 41 -17.90 -12.69 -12.93
C TYR A 41 -18.28 -11.21 -12.97
N ASN A 42 -18.70 -10.67 -11.82
CA ASN A 42 -18.98 -9.26 -11.61
C ASN A 42 -17.65 -8.47 -11.49
N GLU A 43 -16.98 -8.31 -12.61
CA GLU A 43 -15.72 -7.57 -12.72
C GLU A 43 -15.65 -6.82 -14.05
N LEU A 44 -14.97 -5.68 -14.04
CA LEU A 44 -14.68 -4.95 -15.27
C LEU A 44 -13.62 -5.72 -16.05
N LYS A 45 -13.82 -5.89 -17.36
CA LYS A 45 -12.85 -6.57 -18.23
C LYS A 45 -11.50 -5.85 -18.13
N ALA A 46 -10.54 -6.46 -17.46
CA ALA A 46 -9.16 -6.02 -17.53
C ALA A 46 -8.60 -6.32 -18.94
N LYS A 47 -7.72 -5.46 -19.44
CA LYS A 47 -6.98 -5.79 -20.68
C LYS A 47 -6.31 -7.15 -20.49
N PRO A 48 -6.48 -8.09 -21.42
CA PRO A 48 -5.80 -9.37 -21.34
C PRO A 48 -4.29 -9.15 -21.31
N PRO A 49 -3.52 -10.02 -20.63
CA PRO A 49 -2.07 -9.94 -20.63
C PRO A 49 -1.54 -9.92 -22.04
N LYS A 50 -0.50 -9.13 -22.31
CA LYS A 50 0.09 -9.03 -23.66
C LYS A 50 0.41 -10.42 -24.19
N ALA A 51 -0.09 -10.78 -25.35
CA ALA A 51 0.23 -12.04 -26.00
C ALA A 51 1.74 -12.10 -26.31
N ILE A 52 2.33 -13.29 -26.28
CA ILE A 52 3.77 -13.49 -26.61
C ILE A 52 4.11 -12.90 -27.98
N THR A 53 3.18 -12.99 -28.94
CA THR A 53 3.33 -12.40 -30.29
C THR A 53 3.41 -10.86 -30.26
N ALA A 54 2.65 -10.21 -29.37
CA ALA A 54 2.73 -8.77 -29.18
C ALA A 54 4.05 -8.35 -28.53
N MET A 55 4.51 -9.09 -27.52
CA MET A 55 5.82 -8.89 -26.89
C MET A 55 6.95 -9.07 -27.90
N LEU A 56 6.88 -10.11 -28.72
CA LEU A 56 7.87 -10.36 -29.77
C LEU A 56 7.88 -9.23 -30.81
N LYS A 57 6.71 -8.76 -31.23
CA LYS A 57 6.60 -7.60 -32.13
C LYS A 57 7.23 -6.36 -31.52
N GLU A 58 6.96 -6.09 -30.26
CA GLU A 58 7.50 -4.93 -29.52
C GLU A 58 9.03 -5.00 -29.43
N GLN A 59 9.61 -6.20 -29.16
CA GLN A 59 11.05 -6.43 -29.16
C GLN A 59 11.68 -6.27 -30.56
N ILE A 60 11.06 -6.78 -31.61
CA ILE A 60 11.58 -6.67 -32.98
C ILE A 60 11.47 -5.25 -33.52
N THR A 61 10.44 -4.49 -33.13
CA THR A 61 10.26 -3.10 -33.55
C THR A 61 11.01 -2.09 -32.67
N ASP A 62 11.73 -2.57 -31.67
CA ASP A 62 12.63 -1.73 -30.89
C ASP A 62 13.69 -1.09 -31.82
N PRO A 63 13.88 0.24 -31.80
CA PRO A 63 14.83 0.92 -32.67
C PRO A 63 16.24 0.36 -32.61
N MET A 64 16.64 -0.16 -31.43
CA MET A 64 17.95 -0.75 -31.23
C MET A 64 18.12 -2.09 -31.95
N VAL A 65 17.10 -2.95 -31.84
CA VAL A 65 17.08 -4.24 -32.54
C VAL A 65 17.09 -4.01 -34.04
N LEU A 66 16.36 -3.00 -34.53
CA LEU A 66 16.38 -2.64 -35.97
C LEU A 66 17.79 -2.17 -36.42
N ILE A 67 18.48 -1.36 -35.59
CA ILE A 67 19.85 -0.92 -35.88
C ILE A 67 20.81 -2.14 -35.92
N LEU A 68 20.67 -3.07 -34.96
CA LEU A 68 21.47 -4.30 -34.91
C LEU A 68 21.22 -5.20 -36.11
N VAL A 69 19.97 -5.38 -36.50
CA VAL A 69 19.61 -6.16 -37.71
C VAL A 69 20.18 -5.50 -38.98
N ALA A 70 20.11 -4.17 -39.07
CA ALA A 70 20.74 -3.41 -40.14
C ALA A 70 22.26 -3.57 -40.17
N ALA A 71 22.92 -3.51 -39.00
CA ALA A 71 24.36 -3.74 -38.86
C ALA A 71 24.77 -5.18 -39.28
N ALA A 72 23.99 -6.18 -38.83
CA ALA A 72 24.19 -7.58 -39.23
C ALA A 72 24.03 -7.76 -40.75
N GLY A 73 23.01 -7.12 -41.35
CA GLY A 73 22.81 -7.10 -42.78
C GLY A 73 23.99 -6.48 -43.54
N LEU A 74 24.52 -5.37 -43.04
CA LEU A 74 25.68 -4.70 -43.64
C LEU A 74 26.95 -5.56 -43.51
N SER A 75 27.20 -6.16 -42.31
CA SER A 75 28.30 -7.13 -42.14
C SER A 75 28.22 -8.32 -43.09
N PHE A 76 26.99 -8.84 -43.31
CA PHE A 76 26.77 -9.92 -44.28
C PHE A 76 27.09 -9.49 -45.73
N LEU A 77 26.67 -8.30 -46.13
CA LEU A 77 26.95 -7.76 -47.48
C LEU A 77 28.45 -7.51 -47.71
N LEU A 78 29.19 -7.23 -46.63
CA LEU A 78 30.64 -7.06 -46.68
C LEU A 78 31.44 -8.38 -46.65
N GLY A 79 30.78 -9.53 -46.61
CA GLY A 79 31.41 -10.84 -46.60
C GLY A 79 31.75 -11.34 -45.18
N GLU A 80 31.48 -10.60 -44.11
CA GLU A 80 31.72 -10.99 -42.74
C GLU A 80 30.56 -11.84 -42.19
N THR A 81 30.36 -13.00 -42.81
CA THR A 81 29.20 -13.88 -42.55
C THR A 81 29.14 -14.39 -41.11
N ILE A 82 30.30 -14.65 -40.48
CA ILE A 82 30.42 -15.14 -39.10
C ILE A 82 29.97 -14.02 -38.13
N GLU A 83 30.45 -12.78 -38.30
CA GLU A 83 30.01 -11.63 -37.47
C GLU A 83 28.51 -11.40 -37.60
N ALA A 84 27.98 -11.40 -38.82
CA ALA A 84 26.54 -11.22 -39.04
C ALA A 84 25.73 -12.31 -38.31
N ALA A 85 26.15 -13.57 -38.39
CA ALA A 85 25.50 -14.68 -37.71
C ALA A 85 25.56 -14.56 -36.17
N VAL A 86 26.69 -14.13 -35.62
CA VAL A 86 26.85 -13.92 -34.17
C VAL A 86 25.96 -12.76 -33.69
N ILE A 87 25.96 -11.62 -34.37
CA ILE A 87 25.09 -10.49 -34.05
C ILE A 87 23.62 -10.91 -34.07
N PHE A 88 23.20 -11.62 -35.11
CA PHE A 88 21.83 -12.10 -35.26
C PHE A 88 21.45 -13.09 -34.16
N THR A 89 22.35 -13.99 -33.75
CA THR A 89 22.14 -14.94 -32.67
C THR A 89 21.98 -14.19 -31.33
N ILE A 90 22.81 -13.20 -31.07
CA ILE A 90 22.72 -12.39 -29.85
C ILE A 90 21.40 -11.61 -29.79
N VAL A 91 20.95 -11.06 -30.92
CA VAL A 91 19.62 -10.38 -31.02
C VAL A 91 18.48 -11.34 -30.67
N ILE A 92 18.51 -12.58 -31.18
CA ILE A 92 17.50 -13.59 -30.84
C ILE A 92 17.52 -13.92 -29.34
N VAL A 93 18.70 -14.16 -28.79
CA VAL A 93 18.87 -14.48 -27.35
C VAL A 93 18.41 -13.32 -26.48
N ASN A 94 18.76 -12.08 -26.85
CA ASN A 94 18.33 -10.89 -26.12
C ASN A 94 16.80 -10.71 -26.16
N ALA A 95 16.18 -10.87 -27.32
CA ALA A 95 14.72 -10.84 -27.47
C ALA A 95 14.03 -11.93 -26.61
N PHE A 96 14.59 -13.13 -26.58
CA PHE A 96 14.08 -14.22 -25.74
C PHE A 96 14.19 -13.89 -24.25
N ILE A 97 15.32 -13.37 -23.81
CA ILE A 97 15.52 -12.95 -22.41
C ILE A 97 14.55 -11.82 -22.05
N GLY A 98 14.36 -10.83 -22.94
CA GLY A 98 13.40 -9.73 -22.76
C GLY A 98 11.97 -10.23 -22.58
N ILE A 99 11.53 -11.17 -23.41
CA ILE A 99 10.18 -11.78 -23.29
C ILE A 99 10.03 -12.53 -21.97
N VAL A 100 11.04 -13.31 -21.56
CA VAL A 100 11.01 -14.04 -20.28
C VAL A 100 10.94 -13.07 -19.09
N GLN A 101 11.70 -11.98 -19.13
CA GLN A 101 11.68 -10.95 -18.09
C GLN A 101 10.32 -10.24 -18.02
N GLU A 102 9.75 -9.84 -19.16
CA GLU A 102 8.43 -9.19 -19.24
C GLU A 102 7.33 -10.12 -18.72
N LYS A 103 7.34 -11.39 -19.14
CA LYS A 103 6.39 -12.40 -18.66
C LYS A 103 6.48 -12.60 -17.14
N LYS A 104 7.70 -12.67 -16.58
CA LYS A 104 7.88 -12.76 -15.12
C LYS A 104 7.36 -11.52 -14.39
N ALA A 105 7.60 -10.34 -14.94
CA ALA A 105 7.09 -9.09 -14.38
C ALA A 105 5.56 -9.04 -14.37
N GLN A 106 4.91 -9.43 -15.49
CA GLN A 106 3.45 -9.51 -15.59
C GLN A 106 2.85 -10.54 -14.62
N SER A 107 3.38 -11.76 -14.57
CA SER A 107 2.88 -12.81 -13.67
C SER A 107 3.01 -12.41 -12.19
N ALA A 108 4.07 -11.68 -11.84
CA ALA A 108 4.23 -11.14 -10.48
C ALA A 108 3.17 -10.09 -10.13
N LEU A 109 2.75 -9.29 -11.10
CA LEU A 109 1.67 -8.30 -10.95
C LEU A 109 0.29 -8.93 -10.85
N GLU A 110 0.01 -9.93 -11.69
CA GLU A 110 -1.27 -10.67 -11.67
C GLU A 110 -1.50 -11.39 -10.34
N ALA A 111 -0.47 -12.03 -9.79
CA ALA A 111 -0.55 -12.68 -8.49
C ALA A 111 -0.95 -11.74 -7.33
N LEU A 112 -0.72 -10.44 -7.48
CA LEU A 112 -1.08 -9.43 -6.47
C LEU A 112 -2.54 -8.96 -6.58
N ARG A 113 -3.11 -8.95 -7.79
CA ARG A 113 -4.49 -8.50 -8.03
C ARG A 113 -5.52 -9.42 -7.37
N GLY A 114 -5.22 -10.72 -7.22
CA GLY A 114 -6.12 -11.71 -6.63
C GLY A 114 -6.29 -11.64 -5.10
N ILE A 115 -5.40 -10.95 -4.38
CA ILE A 115 -5.37 -10.97 -2.90
C ILE A 115 -6.29 -9.92 -2.27
N SER A 116 -6.73 -8.89 -3.00
CA SER A 116 -7.53 -7.76 -2.49
C SER A 116 -8.90 -7.66 -3.17
N ALA A 117 -9.57 -8.78 -3.41
CA ALA A 117 -10.92 -8.72 -3.97
C ALA A 117 -11.90 -8.18 -2.92
N PRO A 118 -12.75 -7.17 -3.24
CA PRO A 118 -13.81 -6.71 -2.36
C PRO A 118 -14.80 -7.84 -2.09
N THR A 119 -15.50 -7.78 -0.95
CA THR A 119 -16.53 -8.74 -0.56
C THR A 119 -17.91 -8.09 -0.60
N ALA A 120 -18.96 -8.90 -0.69
CA ALA A 120 -20.34 -8.46 -0.63
C ALA A 120 -21.12 -9.36 0.34
N ARG A 121 -22.04 -8.77 1.10
CA ARG A 121 -22.99 -9.49 1.94
C ARG A 121 -24.25 -9.77 1.13
N VAL A 122 -24.61 -11.02 1.00
CA VAL A 122 -25.75 -11.45 0.20
C VAL A 122 -26.67 -12.38 0.99
N LEU A 123 -27.93 -12.41 0.60
CA LEU A 123 -28.90 -13.39 1.11
C LEU A 123 -29.01 -14.53 0.10
N ARG A 124 -28.58 -15.71 0.47
CA ARG A 124 -28.73 -16.95 -0.33
C ARG A 124 -29.28 -18.05 0.53
N ASP A 125 -30.16 -18.85 -0.02
CA ASP A 125 -30.89 -19.94 0.68
C ASP A 125 -31.57 -19.49 1.98
N GLY A 126 -31.86 -18.18 2.10
CA GLY A 126 -32.48 -17.57 3.28
C GLY A 126 -31.52 -17.21 4.41
N GLU A 127 -30.21 -17.37 4.19
CA GLU A 127 -29.14 -17.01 5.13
C GLU A 127 -28.24 -15.90 4.60
N GLU A 128 -27.83 -14.99 5.49
CA GLU A 128 -26.85 -13.94 5.16
C GLU A 128 -25.45 -14.57 5.07
N SER A 129 -24.77 -14.38 3.94
CA SER A 129 -23.43 -14.87 3.71
C SER A 129 -22.52 -13.78 3.10
N VAL A 130 -21.21 -13.88 3.37
CA VAL A 130 -20.21 -12.98 2.81
C VAL A 130 -19.49 -13.70 1.67
N ILE A 131 -19.62 -13.17 0.47
CA ILE A 131 -19.00 -13.72 -0.73
C ILE A 131 -18.03 -12.72 -1.36
N PRO A 132 -17.08 -13.17 -2.21
CA PRO A 132 -16.31 -12.25 -3.06
C PRO A 132 -17.26 -11.43 -3.95
N ALA A 133 -17.10 -10.10 -3.99
CA ALA A 133 -17.99 -9.22 -4.78
C ALA A 133 -18.04 -9.61 -6.26
N LYS A 134 -16.98 -10.22 -6.80
CA LYS A 134 -16.96 -10.75 -8.18
C LYS A 134 -17.94 -11.90 -8.43
N GLU A 135 -18.45 -12.53 -7.38
CA GLU A 135 -19.39 -13.67 -7.45
C GLU A 135 -20.85 -13.24 -7.29
N VAL A 136 -21.10 -11.93 -7.15
CA VAL A 136 -22.44 -11.36 -7.17
C VAL A 136 -23.03 -11.51 -8.57
N VAL A 137 -24.26 -12.00 -8.65
CA VAL A 137 -24.98 -12.21 -9.92
C VAL A 137 -26.30 -11.43 -9.94
N PRO A 138 -26.84 -11.09 -11.13
CA PRO A 138 -28.16 -10.45 -11.22
C PRO A 138 -29.21 -11.28 -10.49
N GLY A 139 -30.01 -10.61 -9.63
CA GLY A 139 -31.02 -11.23 -8.78
C GLY A 139 -30.58 -11.60 -7.38
N ASP A 140 -29.27 -11.49 -7.03
CA ASP A 140 -28.80 -11.58 -5.64
C ASP A 140 -29.39 -10.44 -4.80
N ILE A 141 -29.77 -10.74 -3.56
CA ILE A 141 -30.12 -9.73 -2.56
C ILE A 141 -28.84 -9.35 -1.81
N VAL A 142 -28.53 -8.06 -1.83
CA VAL A 142 -27.28 -7.50 -1.26
C VAL A 142 -27.65 -6.57 -0.09
N PHE A 143 -26.93 -6.74 1.02
CA PHE A 143 -27.02 -5.85 2.18
C PHE A 143 -25.92 -4.79 2.10
N LEU A 144 -26.30 -3.55 2.34
CA LEU A 144 -25.40 -2.40 2.39
C LEU A 144 -25.41 -1.77 3.78
N ARG A 145 -24.23 -1.45 4.30
CA ARG A 145 -24.04 -0.75 5.58
C ARG A 145 -23.06 0.40 5.38
N ASP A 146 -23.01 1.29 6.35
CA ASP A 146 -22.05 2.38 6.39
C ASP A 146 -20.60 1.88 6.16
N GLY A 147 -19.90 2.53 5.22
CA GLY A 147 -18.56 2.16 4.81
C GLY A 147 -18.43 1.06 3.76
N ASP A 148 -19.53 0.45 3.33
CA ASP A 148 -19.51 -0.54 2.25
C ASP A 148 -19.39 0.15 0.88
N MET A 149 -18.72 -0.53 -0.04
CA MET A 149 -18.76 -0.18 -1.46
C MET A 149 -19.85 -0.99 -2.15
N VAL A 150 -20.72 -0.31 -2.90
CA VAL A 150 -21.79 -0.95 -3.66
C VAL A 150 -21.18 -1.90 -4.70
N PRO A 151 -21.44 -3.23 -4.61
CA PRO A 151 -20.72 -4.21 -5.44
C PRO A 151 -21.22 -4.29 -6.89
N ALA A 152 -22.47 -3.93 -7.13
CA ALA A 152 -23.15 -4.03 -8.42
C ALA A 152 -24.22 -2.90 -8.50
N ASP A 153 -24.86 -2.71 -9.64
CA ASP A 153 -26.00 -1.79 -9.70
C ASP A 153 -27.20 -2.46 -9.03
N LEU A 154 -27.68 -1.87 -7.92
CA LEU A 154 -28.75 -2.42 -7.09
C LEU A 154 -30.02 -1.59 -7.22
N ARG A 155 -31.19 -2.24 -7.35
CA ARG A 155 -32.50 -1.65 -7.09
C ARG A 155 -32.77 -1.82 -5.59
N LEU A 156 -32.91 -0.71 -4.86
CA LEU A 156 -33.16 -0.73 -3.42
C LEU A 156 -34.54 -1.31 -3.12
N ILE A 157 -34.58 -2.23 -2.15
CA ILE A 157 -35.78 -2.89 -1.62
C ILE A 157 -36.24 -2.16 -0.36
N ASP A 158 -35.26 -1.89 0.53
CA ASP A 158 -35.46 -1.16 1.78
C ASP A 158 -34.27 -0.25 2.04
N SER A 159 -34.50 0.89 2.69
CA SER A 159 -33.43 1.84 3.02
C SER A 159 -33.77 2.61 4.29
N VAL A 160 -32.79 2.75 5.21
CA VAL A 160 -32.92 3.52 6.45
C VAL A 160 -31.82 4.58 6.45
N ASN A 161 -32.22 5.84 6.24
CA ASN A 161 -31.36 7.01 6.21
C ASN A 161 -30.12 6.84 5.30
N LEU A 162 -30.26 6.11 4.19
CA LEU A 162 -29.19 5.77 3.29
C LEU A 162 -28.67 6.98 2.53
N GLN A 163 -27.36 7.19 2.60
CA GLN A 163 -26.64 8.17 1.78
C GLN A 163 -25.48 7.48 1.06
N ILE A 164 -25.39 7.71 -0.25
CA ILE A 164 -24.36 7.12 -1.10
C ILE A 164 -23.62 8.22 -1.85
N GLN A 165 -22.30 8.18 -1.78
CA GLN A 165 -21.46 9.03 -2.61
C GLN A 165 -21.23 8.34 -3.96
N GLU A 166 -21.73 8.93 -5.03
CA GLU A 166 -21.65 8.43 -6.39
C GLU A 166 -20.86 9.38 -7.31
N ALA A 167 -19.86 10.06 -6.78
CA ALA A 167 -19.06 11.06 -7.49
C ALA A 167 -18.42 10.54 -8.78
N SER A 168 -18.13 9.24 -8.87
CA SER A 168 -17.60 8.59 -10.06
C SER A 168 -18.55 8.56 -11.24
N LEU A 169 -19.85 8.66 -10.99
CA LEU A 169 -20.93 8.61 -11.99
C LEU A 169 -21.58 9.97 -12.21
N THR A 170 -21.85 10.70 -11.11
CA THR A 170 -22.58 11.99 -11.16
C THR A 170 -21.64 13.20 -11.29
N GLY A 171 -20.37 13.05 -10.93
CA GLY A 171 -19.40 14.15 -10.81
C GLY A 171 -19.57 14.99 -9.53
N GLU A 172 -20.62 14.75 -8.74
CA GLU A 172 -20.90 15.50 -7.51
C GLU A 172 -20.24 14.83 -6.29
N SER A 173 -19.54 15.62 -5.49
CA SER A 173 -18.85 15.11 -4.29
C SER A 173 -19.77 14.96 -3.06
N VAL A 174 -20.99 15.49 -3.13
CA VAL A 174 -21.97 15.39 -2.04
C VAL A 174 -22.68 14.05 -2.13
N ALA A 175 -22.86 13.37 -0.98
CA ALA A 175 -23.60 12.12 -0.93
C ALA A 175 -25.09 12.34 -1.26
N SER A 176 -25.63 11.48 -2.13
CA SER A 176 -27.05 11.48 -2.51
C SER A 176 -27.85 10.70 -1.49
N THR A 177 -28.93 11.29 -0.99
CA THR A 177 -29.92 10.58 -0.13
C THR A 177 -30.74 9.63 -0.99
N LYS A 178 -30.86 8.37 -0.55
CA LYS A 178 -31.57 7.32 -1.27
C LYS A 178 -32.88 6.97 -0.57
N ASP A 179 -33.92 6.66 -1.38
CA ASP A 179 -35.26 6.27 -0.94
C ASP A 179 -35.76 5.07 -1.75
N ALA A 180 -35.80 3.91 -1.11
CA ALA A 180 -36.23 2.65 -1.74
C ALA A 180 -37.71 2.69 -2.19
N ALA A 181 -38.55 3.48 -1.50
CA ALA A 181 -40.00 3.59 -1.76
C ALA A 181 -40.33 4.49 -2.97
N ALA A 182 -39.38 5.28 -3.45
CA ALA A 182 -39.61 6.19 -4.56
C ALA A 182 -39.91 5.43 -5.87
N ILE A 183 -40.95 5.90 -6.59
CA ILE A 183 -41.30 5.42 -7.94
C ILE A 183 -40.91 6.51 -8.93
N LEU A 184 -40.04 6.18 -9.85
CA LEU A 184 -39.46 7.14 -10.79
C LEU A 184 -40.03 6.99 -12.20
N LYS A 185 -39.93 8.05 -12.99
CA LYS A 185 -40.33 8.02 -14.41
C LYS A 185 -39.23 7.39 -15.25
N GLU A 186 -39.61 6.81 -16.42
CA GLU A 186 -38.64 6.16 -17.34
C GLU A 186 -37.55 7.10 -17.85
N GLU A 187 -37.76 8.40 -17.90
CA GLU A 187 -36.81 9.40 -18.38
C GLU A 187 -35.99 10.04 -17.24
N CYS A 188 -35.93 9.43 -16.05
CA CYS A 188 -35.20 9.98 -14.89
C CYS A 188 -33.68 9.96 -15.13
N PRO A 189 -33.01 11.12 -15.03
CA PRO A 189 -31.55 11.19 -15.12
C PRO A 189 -30.85 10.32 -14.07
N LEU A 190 -29.65 9.85 -14.34
CA LEU A 190 -28.91 8.91 -13.48
C LEU A 190 -28.70 9.43 -12.06
N GLY A 191 -28.32 10.70 -11.89
CA GLY A 191 -28.11 11.33 -10.58
C GLY A 191 -29.38 11.47 -9.73
N ASP A 192 -30.56 11.47 -10.34
CA ASP A 192 -31.85 11.63 -9.66
C ASP A 192 -32.52 10.30 -9.32
N ARG A 193 -31.89 9.17 -9.66
CA ARG A 193 -32.43 7.82 -9.39
C ARG A 193 -32.22 7.44 -7.94
N VAL A 194 -33.01 8.02 -7.04
CA VAL A 194 -32.89 7.85 -5.59
C VAL A 194 -33.19 6.43 -5.09
N ASN A 195 -33.85 5.59 -5.89
CA ASN A 195 -34.21 4.22 -5.55
C ASN A 195 -33.19 3.19 -6.10
N MET A 196 -32.07 3.69 -6.63
CA MET A 196 -30.95 2.86 -7.12
C MET A 196 -29.66 3.15 -6.34
N ALA A 197 -28.81 2.13 -6.19
CA ALA A 197 -27.45 2.26 -5.72
C ALA A 197 -26.52 1.69 -6.80
N TYR A 198 -25.56 2.47 -7.27
CA TYR A 198 -24.71 2.12 -8.40
C TYR A 198 -23.38 1.55 -7.98
N ALA A 199 -22.86 0.60 -8.76
CA ALA A 199 -21.56 -0.03 -8.56
C ALA A 199 -20.45 1.01 -8.33
N SER A 200 -19.53 0.73 -7.42
CA SER A 200 -18.44 1.63 -6.97
C SER A 200 -18.93 2.88 -6.20
N GLY A 201 -20.21 3.03 -5.96
CA GLY A 201 -20.76 3.99 -5.01
C GLY A 201 -20.33 3.62 -3.58
N ILE A 202 -20.23 4.62 -2.71
CA ILE A 202 -19.76 4.48 -1.34
C ILE A 202 -20.89 4.82 -0.38
N VAL A 203 -21.29 3.87 0.47
CA VAL A 203 -22.27 4.13 1.53
C VAL A 203 -21.61 4.99 2.59
N THR A 204 -22.04 6.24 2.72
CA THR A 204 -21.50 7.19 3.69
C THR A 204 -22.29 7.25 4.97
N TYR A 205 -23.55 6.82 4.94
CA TYR A 205 -24.43 6.79 6.10
C TYR A 205 -25.63 5.87 5.87
N GLY A 206 -26.10 5.19 6.95
CA GLY A 206 -27.29 4.38 6.94
C GLY A 206 -27.10 2.96 6.44
N ARG A 207 -28.22 2.29 6.17
CA ARG A 207 -28.21 0.89 5.68
C ARG A 207 -29.31 0.68 4.65
N ALA A 208 -29.14 -0.33 3.81
CA ALA A 208 -30.14 -0.73 2.83
C ALA A 208 -30.05 -2.21 2.46
N THR A 209 -31.11 -2.70 1.88
CA THR A 209 -31.17 -3.96 1.16
C THR A 209 -31.54 -3.68 -0.29
N GLY A 210 -30.82 -4.27 -1.24
CA GLY A 210 -31.08 -4.10 -2.66
C GLY A 210 -30.97 -5.41 -3.43
N ILE A 211 -31.61 -5.50 -4.58
CA ILE A 211 -31.47 -6.61 -5.52
C ILE A 211 -30.53 -6.22 -6.66
N ALA A 212 -29.55 -7.06 -6.96
CA ALA A 212 -28.60 -6.83 -8.04
C ALA A 212 -29.31 -6.83 -9.40
N ALA A 213 -29.31 -5.67 -10.04
CA ALA A 213 -29.95 -5.44 -11.33
C ALA A 213 -28.97 -5.63 -12.49
N ALA A 214 -27.72 -5.17 -12.34
CA ALA A 214 -26.67 -5.32 -13.35
C ALA A 214 -25.32 -5.56 -12.69
N THR A 215 -24.46 -6.37 -13.35
CA THR A 215 -23.13 -6.75 -12.85
C THR A 215 -22.05 -6.54 -13.92
N GLY A 216 -20.80 -6.34 -13.50
CA GLY A 216 -19.62 -6.25 -14.35
C GLY A 216 -19.71 -5.17 -15.43
N MET A 217 -19.46 -5.54 -16.67
CA MET A 217 -19.50 -4.63 -17.82
C MET A 217 -20.91 -4.10 -18.14
N HIS A 218 -21.96 -4.66 -17.56
CA HIS A 218 -23.35 -4.23 -17.76
C HIS A 218 -23.79 -3.17 -16.73
N THR A 219 -22.98 -2.85 -15.73
CA THR A 219 -23.21 -1.75 -14.80
C THR A 219 -23.03 -0.40 -15.51
N GLU A 220 -23.54 0.68 -14.93
CA GLU A 220 -23.32 2.04 -15.46
C GLU A 220 -21.81 2.36 -15.50
N VAL A 221 -21.06 1.97 -14.47
CA VAL A 221 -19.59 2.10 -14.44
C VAL A 221 -18.93 1.24 -15.53
N GLY A 222 -19.44 0.03 -15.75
CA GLY A 222 -18.97 -0.87 -16.83
C GLY A 222 -19.19 -0.27 -18.22
N SER A 223 -20.31 0.39 -18.41
CA SER A 223 -20.62 1.09 -19.66
C SER A 223 -19.66 2.26 -19.93
N ILE A 224 -19.29 3.02 -18.88
CA ILE A 224 -18.29 4.08 -18.97
C ILE A 224 -16.91 3.48 -19.24
N ALA A 225 -16.54 2.40 -18.56
CA ALA A 225 -15.27 1.72 -18.76
C ALA A 225 -15.10 1.21 -20.20
N ALA A 226 -16.18 0.72 -20.83
CA ALA A 226 -16.19 0.31 -22.23
C ALA A 226 -15.92 1.46 -23.22
N LEU A 227 -16.36 2.68 -22.90
CA LEU A 227 -16.10 3.88 -23.68
C LEU A 227 -14.64 4.37 -23.55
N LEU A 228 -13.99 4.04 -22.43
CA LEU A 228 -12.59 4.42 -22.13
C LEU A 228 -11.58 3.35 -22.58
N ASP A 229 -12.03 2.26 -23.18
CA ASP A 229 -11.20 1.14 -23.64
C ASP A 229 -10.35 1.59 -24.84
N GLY A 230 -9.24 2.23 -24.57
CA GLY A 230 -8.30 2.81 -25.54
C GLY A 230 -7.24 3.72 -24.93
N GLN A 231 -7.37 4.10 -23.68
CA GLN A 231 -6.33 4.89 -23.03
C GLN A 231 -5.20 3.99 -22.48
N ASP A 232 -3.96 4.38 -22.83
CA ASP A 232 -2.76 3.69 -22.37
C ASP A 232 -2.61 3.72 -20.85
N GLU A 233 -2.07 2.62 -20.29
CA GLU A 233 -1.71 2.57 -18.86
C GLU A 233 -0.78 3.74 -18.51
N PHE A 234 -1.12 4.48 -17.47
CA PHE A 234 -0.26 5.57 -16.97
C PHE A 234 1.08 5.00 -16.50
N ASP A 235 2.16 5.40 -17.17
CA ASP A 235 3.53 5.06 -16.75
C ASP A 235 3.78 5.50 -15.29
N THR A 236 4.40 4.61 -14.51
CA THR A 236 4.77 4.93 -13.13
C THR A 236 5.78 6.09 -13.08
N PRO A 237 5.80 6.92 -12.02
CA PRO A 237 6.78 7.99 -11.87
C PRO A 237 8.23 7.49 -12.03
N LEU A 238 8.53 6.31 -11.51
CA LEU A 238 9.84 5.66 -11.69
C LEU A 238 10.12 5.33 -13.14
N LYS A 239 9.17 4.71 -13.85
CA LYS A 239 9.33 4.37 -15.27
C LYS A 239 9.53 5.64 -16.12
N ARG A 240 8.80 6.72 -15.82
CA ARG A 240 9.01 8.03 -16.47
C ARG A 240 10.40 8.58 -16.22
N LYS A 241 10.91 8.53 -14.97
CA LYS A 241 12.26 8.98 -14.62
C LYS A 241 13.34 8.12 -15.28
N LEU A 242 13.17 6.79 -15.30
CA LEU A 242 14.09 5.87 -15.98
C LEU A 242 14.08 6.10 -17.49
N ASN A 243 12.91 6.29 -18.10
CA ASN A 243 12.77 6.60 -19.52
C ASN A 243 13.39 7.96 -19.86
N ALA A 244 13.20 8.98 -19.01
CA ALA A 244 13.83 10.29 -19.19
C ALA A 244 15.37 10.20 -19.11
N ALA A 245 15.90 9.45 -18.13
CA ALA A 245 17.34 9.21 -18.03
C ALA A 245 17.86 8.37 -19.21
N GLY A 246 17.11 7.36 -19.67
CA GLY A 246 17.42 6.59 -20.87
C GLY A 246 17.51 7.49 -22.11
N LYS A 247 16.50 8.37 -22.33
CA LYS A 247 16.54 9.34 -23.43
C LYS A 247 17.74 10.28 -23.35
N ALA A 248 18.07 10.80 -22.19
CA ALA A 248 19.23 11.67 -22.00
C ALA A 248 20.55 10.94 -22.32
N LEU A 249 20.69 9.69 -21.87
CA LEU A 249 21.84 8.84 -22.18
C LEU A 249 21.92 8.52 -23.68
N THR A 250 20.78 8.21 -24.32
CA THR A 250 20.71 7.97 -25.78
C THR A 250 21.20 9.18 -26.56
N ILE A 251 20.71 10.40 -26.20
CA ILE A 251 21.15 11.65 -26.86
C ILE A 251 22.66 11.88 -26.66
N ALA A 252 23.15 11.75 -25.41
CA ALA A 252 24.56 11.89 -25.12
C ALA A 252 25.41 10.88 -25.93
N GLY A 253 24.90 9.67 -26.04
CA GLY A 253 25.53 8.62 -26.81
C GLY A 253 25.57 8.87 -28.30
N LEU A 254 24.49 9.34 -28.90
CA LEU A 254 24.48 9.72 -30.30
C LEU A 254 25.49 10.83 -30.60
N ILE A 255 25.63 11.79 -29.68
CA ILE A 255 26.66 12.84 -29.81
C ILE A 255 28.07 12.22 -29.84
N VAL A 256 28.34 11.26 -28.92
CA VAL A 256 29.64 10.58 -28.90
C VAL A 256 29.86 9.72 -30.15
N CYS A 257 28.83 9.06 -30.65
CA CYS A 257 28.91 8.30 -31.92
C CYS A 257 29.26 9.21 -33.11
N VAL A 258 28.60 10.36 -33.22
CA VAL A 258 28.90 11.35 -34.27
C VAL A 258 30.34 11.87 -34.13
N LEU A 259 30.80 12.16 -32.90
CA LEU A 259 32.19 12.58 -32.66
C LEU A 259 33.20 11.51 -33.05
N ILE A 260 32.96 10.24 -32.68
CA ILE A 260 33.83 9.11 -33.06
C ILE A 260 33.86 8.92 -34.56
N PHE A 261 32.70 8.99 -35.22
CA PHE A 261 32.63 8.90 -36.68
C PHE A 261 33.38 10.06 -37.36
N ALA A 262 33.20 11.29 -36.90
CA ALA A 262 33.88 12.49 -37.40
C ALA A 262 35.39 12.41 -37.20
N LEU A 263 35.88 11.96 -36.01
CA LEU A 263 37.28 11.73 -35.74
C LEU A 263 37.87 10.65 -36.65
N GLY A 264 37.12 9.57 -36.90
CA GLY A 264 37.56 8.52 -37.79
C GLY A 264 37.71 9.01 -39.24
N ALA A 265 36.74 9.83 -39.72
CA ALA A 265 36.84 10.49 -41.04
C ALA A 265 38.01 11.48 -41.11
N PHE A 266 38.27 12.22 -40.00
CA PHE A 266 39.42 13.13 -39.90
C PHE A 266 40.76 12.40 -39.99
N TYR A 267 40.84 11.14 -39.53
CA TYR A 267 42.04 10.31 -39.62
C TYR A 267 42.10 9.43 -40.88
N ASP A 268 41.28 9.71 -41.92
CA ASP A 268 41.18 8.99 -43.16
C ASP A 268 40.97 7.46 -43.03
N ARG A 269 40.21 7.07 -41.99
CA ARG A 269 39.87 5.68 -41.74
C ARG A 269 38.80 5.22 -42.70
N PRO A 270 38.75 3.92 -43.05
CA PRO A 270 37.68 3.36 -43.86
C PRO A 270 36.31 3.61 -43.24
N LEU A 271 35.36 4.23 -43.94
CA LEU A 271 34.10 4.71 -43.41
C LEU A 271 33.22 3.57 -42.86
N VAL A 272 33.25 2.39 -43.48
CA VAL A 272 32.39 1.26 -43.14
C VAL A 272 32.78 0.63 -41.79
N PRO A 273 34.06 0.28 -41.50
CA PRO A 273 34.46 -0.20 -40.20
C PRO A 273 34.21 0.88 -39.11
N GLN A 274 34.43 2.15 -39.45
CA GLN A 274 34.20 3.24 -38.50
C GLN A 274 32.70 3.43 -38.18
N PHE A 275 31.82 3.24 -39.15
CA PHE A 275 30.37 3.25 -38.95
C PHE A 275 29.96 2.07 -38.03
N LEU A 276 30.49 0.87 -38.22
CA LEU A 276 30.22 -0.29 -37.35
C LEU A 276 30.66 -0.06 -35.90
N ILE A 277 31.81 0.60 -35.69
CA ILE A 277 32.26 0.98 -34.34
C ILE A 277 31.30 1.99 -33.71
N ALA A 278 30.88 3.00 -34.46
CA ALA A 278 29.93 4.02 -33.98
C ALA A 278 28.57 3.39 -33.65
N VAL A 279 28.06 2.50 -34.46
CA VAL A 279 26.82 1.75 -34.20
C VAL A 279 26.96 0.86 -32.96
N SER A 280 28.07 0.16 -32.82
CA SER A 280 28.33 -0.69 -31.67
C SER A 280 28.36 0.11 -30.36
N LEU A 281 28.94 1.32 -30.44
CA LEU A 281 28.92 2.23 -29.29
C LEU A 281 27.51 2.74 -28.98
N ALA A 282 26.70 3.07 -30.00
CA ALA A 282 25.31 3.51 -29.80
C ALA A 282 24.51 2.45 -29.02
N ILE A 283 24.74 1.17 -29.34
CA ILE A 283 24.10 0.03 -28.66
C ILE A 283 24.56 -0.07 -27.20
N SER A 284 25.87 0.11 -26.94
CA SER A 284 26.44 0.04 -25.59
C SER A 284 25.87 1.09 -24.61
N ILE A 285 25.40 2.25 -25.12
CA ILE A 285 24.99 3.39 -24.31
C ILE A 285 23.66 3.16 -23.63
N ILE A 286 22.77 2.38 -24.24
CA ILE A 286 21.40 2.19 -23.75
C ILE A 286 21.37 0.98 -22.81
N PRO A 287 21.06 1.19 -21.53
CA PRO A 287 20.94 0.09 -20.58
C PRO A 287 19.59 -0.64 -20.77
N GLU A 288 19.47 -1.48 -21.84
CA GLU A 288 18.25 -2.19 -22.21
C GLU A 288 17.62 -2.98 -21.06
N GLY A 289 18.45 -3.62 -20.24
CA GLY A 289 18.00 -4.40 -19.07
C GLY A 289 17.50 -3.60 -17.89
N LEU A 290 17.69 -2.26 -17.84
CA LEU A 290 17.40 -1.46 -16.66
C LEU A 290 15.90 -1.36 -16.31
N PRO A 291 14.98 -1.01 -17.25
CA PRO A 291 13.56 -0.92 -16.95
C PRO A 291 12.97 -2.28 -16.55
N ALA A 292 13.33 -3.35 -17.26
CA ALA A 292 12.86 -4.71 -16.96
C ALA A 292 13.37 -5.19 -15.59
N THR A 293 14.65 -4.99 -15.30
CA THR A 293 15.24 -5.33 -14.00
C THR A 293 14.58 -4.54 -12.87
N ALA A 294 14.33 -3.24 -13.07
CA ALA A 294 13.66 -2.40 -12.07
C ALA A 294 12.25 -2.93 -11.75
N THR A 295 11.48 -3.29 -12.78
CA THR A 295 10.13 -3.86 -12.61
C THR A 295 10.17 -5.18 -11.85
N ILE A 296 11.10 -6.08 -12.19
CA ILE A 296 11.28 -7.37 -11.50
C ILE A 296 11.65 -7.14 -10.02
N VAL A 297 12.58 -6.24 -9.74
CA VAL A 297 13.02 -5.93 -8.37
C VAL A 297 11.88 -5.39 -7.53
N MET A 298 11.07 -4.48 -8.08
CA MET A 298 9.86 -3.95 -7.42
C MET A 298 8.83 -5.05 -7.19
N ALA A 299 8.52 -5.86 -8.20
CA ALA A 299 7.54 -6.94 -8.09
C ALA A 299 7.93 -7.97 -7.02
N LEU A 300 9.20 -8.37 -6.96
CA LEU A 300 9.72 -9.25 -5.91
C LEU A 300 9.70 -8.59 -4.52
N GLY A 301 9.89 -7.27 -4.45
CA GLY A 301 9.71 -6.49 -3.23
C GLY A 301 8.28 -6.57 -2.72
N VAL A 302 7.31 -6.31 -3.60
CA VAL A 302 5.87 -6.39 -3.27
C VAL A 302 5.47 -7.81 -2.86
N GLN A 303 5.93 -8.84 -3.54
CA GLN A 303 5.67 -10.23 -3.12
C GLN A 303 6.18 -10.54 -1.72
N ARG A 304 7.37 -10.03 -1.34
CA ARG A 304 7.90 -10.18 0.02
C ARG A 304 7.09 -9.41 1.05
N MET A 305 6.62 -8.20 0.70
CA MET A 305 5.73 -7.41 1.55
C MET A 305 4.40 -8.13 1.76
N ALA A 306 3.78 -8.66 0.70
CA ALA A 306 2.52 -9.41 0.77
C ALA A 306 2.63 -10.67 1.65
N LYS A 307 3.74 -11.43 1.55
CA LYS A 307 4.02 -12.57 2.44
C LYS A 307 4.16 -12.20 3.91
N LYS A 308 4.28 -10.91 4.22
CA LYS A 308 4.37 -10.33 5.56
C LYS A 308 3.20 -9.40 5.85
N ASN A 309 2.04 -9.70 5.29
CA ASN A 309 0.77 -9.03 5.52
C ASN A 309 0.71 -7.56 5.05
N ALA A 310 1.70 -7.07 4.31
CA ALA A 310 1.68 -5.75 3.68
C ALA A 310 1.33 -5.88 2.19
N LEU A 311 0.06 -5.73 1.85
CA LEU A 311 -0.43 -5.83 0.49
C LEU A 311 -0.34 -4.48 -0.21
N VAL A 312 0.64 -4.31 -1.09
CA VAL A 312 0.81 -3.09 -1.90
C VAL A 312 -0.04 -3.20 -3.16
N ARG A 313 -0.89 -2.21 -3.40
CA ARG A 313 -1.81 -2.15 -4.55
C ARG A 313 -1.19 -1.47 -5.77
N LYS A 314 -0.29 -0.53 -5.54
CA LYS A 314 0.38 0.25 -6.60
C LYS A 314 1.89 0.08 -6.49
N LEU A 315 2.55 -0.39 -7.53
CA LEU A 315 4.01 -0.58 -7.55
C LEU A 315 4.82 0.67 -7.18
N PRO A 316 4.45 1.89 -7.63
CA PRO A 316 5.19 3.10 -7.26
C PRO A 316 5.26 3.36 -5.76
N SER A 317 4.26 2.91 -5.01
CA SER A 317 4.18 3.11 -3.55
C SER A 317 5.31 2.42 -2.80
N VAL A 318 5.94 1.36 -3.38
CA VAL A 318 7.12 0.70 -2.80
C VAL A 318 8.32 1.65 -2.71
N GLU A 319 8.57 2.43 -3.77
CA GLU A 319 9.63 3.43 -3.79
C GLU A 319 9.35 4.54 -2.77
N THR A 320 8.13 5.07 -2.80
CA THR A 320 7.69 6.15 -1.91
C THR A 320 7.76 5.70 -0.44
N LEU A 321 7.38 4.44 -0.16
CA LEU A 321 7.45 3.86 1.18
C LEU A 321 8.88 3.84 1.74
N GLY A 322 9.86 3.51 0.89
CA GLY A 322 11.28 3.54 1.27
C GLY A 322 11.80 4.94 1.61
N SER A 323 11.16 5.97 1.09
CA SER A 323 11.50 7.39 1.26
C SER A 323 10.67 8.10 2.32
N ALA A 324 9.69 7.42 2.95
CA ALA A 324 8.80 8.02 3.95
C ALA A 324 9.57 8.68 5.10
N THR A 325 9.19 9.92 5.43
CA THR A 325 9.79 10.73 6.50
C THR A 325 8.87 10.86 7.70
N VAL A 326 7.55 10.78 7.48
CA VAL A 326 6.53 10.89 8.52
C VAL A 326 5.49 9.79 8.34
N ILE A 327 5.12 9.15 9.44
CA ILE A 327 3.96 8.25 9.53
C ILE A 327 2.90 8.94 10.37
N CYS A 328 1.77 9.29 9.77
CA CYS A 328 0.57 9.73 10.45
C CYS A 328 -0.30 8.50 10.70
N THR A 329 -0.59 8.21 11.95
CA THR A 329 -1.33 7.00 12.32
C THR A 329 -2.56 7.34 13.13
N ASP A 330 -3.70 6.74 12.76
CA ASP A 330 -4.85 6.73 13.66
C ASP A 330 -4.52 5.85 14.89
N LYS A 331 -5.12 6.17 16.01
CA LYS A 331 -4.96 5.40 17.25
C LYS A 331 -5.66 4.05 17.14
N THR A 332 -6.95 4.10 16.76
CA THR A 332 -7.86 2.95 16.82
C THR A 332 -7.53 1.92 15.75
N GLY A 333 -7.55 0.64 16.09
CA GLY A 333 -7.26 -0.45 15.15
C GLY A 333 -5.79 -0.62 14.78
N THR A 334 -5.00 0.47 14.71
CA THR A 334 -3.59 0.44 14.27
C THR A 334 -2.58 0.34 15.42
N LEU A 335 -2.67 1.26 16.39
CA LEU A 335 -1.77 1.31 17.56
C LEU A 335 -2.30 0.50 18.72
N THR A 336 -3.63 0.35 18.80
CA THR A 336 -4.34 -0.40 19.84
C THR A 336 -5.08 -1.59 19.22
N LEU A 337 -5.37 -2.60 20.05
CA LEU A 337 -6.29 -3.67 19.67
C LEU A 337 -7.69 -3.07 19.54
N ASN A 338 -8.39 -3.36 18.45
CA ASN A 338 -9.77 -2.89 18.21
C ASN A 338 -10.79 -3.67 19.07
N LYS A 339 -10.43 -4.00 20.32
CA LYS A 339 -11.29 -4.65 21.31
C LYS A 339 -11.43 -3.71 22.47
N MET A 340 -12.66 -3.36 22.78
CA MET A 340 -13.02 -2.58 23.96
C MET A 340 -13.47 -3.52 25.08
N THR A 341 -13.24 -3.11 26.33
CA THR A 341 -13.72 -3.84 27.50
C THR A 341 -14.22 -2.85 28.54
N VAL A 342 -15.43 -3.07 29.04
CA VAL A 342 -15.94 -2.30 30.19
C VAL A 342 -15.20 -2.75 31.44
N THR A 343 -14.56 -1.79 32.10
CA THR A 343 -13.76 -2.03 33.32
C THR A 343 -14.39 -1.42 34.55
N GLN A 344 -15.16 -0.36 34.41
CA GLN A 344 -15.76 0.34 35.52
C GLN A 344 -17.24 0.64 35.24
N LEU A 345 -18.06 0.54 36.30
CA LEU A 345 -19.47 0.90 36.28
C LEU A 345 -19.74 1.87 37.42
N ALA A 346 -20.74 2.76 37.26
CA ALA A 346 -21.20 3.60 38.35
C ALA A 346 -22.70 3.92 38.24
N MET A 347 -23.37 3.91 39.38
CA MET A 347 -24.78 4.31 39.55
C MET A 347 -24.88 5.40 40.66
N ASN A 348 -26.10 5.81 41.00
CA ASN A 348 -26.36 6.95 41.91
C ASN A 348 -25.54 6.91 43.20
N GLY A 349 -25.44 5.77 43.89
CA GLY A 349 -24.65 5.64 45.11
C GLY A 349 -23.16 5.85 44.96
N ASP A 350 -22.63 5.53 43.80
CA ASP A 350 -21.22 5.63 43.42
C ASP A 350 -20.88 7.08 43.06
N PHE A 351 -21.79 7.81 42.43
CA PHE A 351 -21.60 9.22 42.07
C PHE A 351 -21.37 10.10 43.34
N ASN A 352 -22.15 9.89 44.37
CA ASN A 352 -22.00 10.62 45.65
C ASN A 352 -20.65 10.32 46.32
N LYS A 353 -20.12 9.13 46.16
CA LYS A 353 -18.79 8.71 46.71
C LYS A 353 -17.63 9.07 45.78
N GLN A 354 -17.92 9.55 44.56
CA GLN A 354 -16.90 9.81 43.50
C GLN A 354 -16.03 8.57 43.22
N THR A 355 -16.64 7.36 43.30
CA THR A 355 -15.98 6.06 43.09
C THR A 355 -16.77 5.24 42.10
N ALA A 356 -16.08 4.72 41.08
CA ALA A 356 -16.64 3.74 40.19
C ALA A 356 -16.33 2.32 40.72
N VAL A 357 -17.17 1.37 40.39
CA VAL A 357 -17.03 -0.04 40.77
C VAL A 357 -16.45 -0.81 39.62
N GLU A 358 -15.61 -1.79 39.89
CA GLU A 358 -15.03 -2.66 38.88
C GLU A 358 -16.13 -3.50 38.20
N ALA A 359 -16.11 -3.60 36.86
CA ALA A 359 -17.13 -4.28 36.07
C ALA A 359 -16.94 -5.80 36.12
N ASP A 360 -17.03 -6.40 37.32
CA ASP A 360 -16.97 -7.83 37.57
C ASP A 360 -18.12 -8.27 38.48
N ALA A 361 -19.10 -8.96 37.91
CA ALA A 361 -20.29 -9.44 38.60
C ALA A 361 -19.92 -10.34 39.79
N ALA A 362 -18.83 -11.13 39.70
CA ALA A 362 -18.40 -12.03 40.74
C ALA A 362 -17.76 -11.31 41.93
N ALA A 363 -17.21 -10.10 41.70
CA ALA A 363 -16.58 -9.27 42.73
C ALA A 363 -17.57 -8.29 43.37
N MET A 364 -18.76 -8.07 42.79
CA MET A 364 -19.77 -7.13 43.29
C MET A 364 -20.60 -7.73 44.42
N LYS A 365 -20.87 -6.95 45.48
CA LYS A 365 -21.77 -7.35 46.57
C LYS A 365 -23.23 -7.43 46.15
N HIS A 366 -23.68 -6.58 45.22
CA HIS A 366 -25.07 -6.47 44.74
C HIS A 366 -25.13 -6.25 43.26
N PRO A 367 -24.79 -7.25 42.40
CA PRO A 367 -24.79 -7.09 40.95
C PRO A 367 -26.20 -6.83 40.36
N GLU A 368 -27.25 -7.24 41.05
CA GLU A 368 -28.66 -7.06 40.66
C GLU A 368 -29.05 -5.56 40.54
N VAL A 369 -28.40 -4.68 41.27
CA VAL A 369 -28.65 -3.24 41.22
C VAL A 369 -28.32 -2.64 39.82
N TYR A 370 -27.40 -3.23 39.10
CA TYR A 370 -26.97 -2.77 37.79
C TYR A 370 -27.82 -3.34 36.63
N ARG A 371 -28.86 -4.14 36.92
CA ARG A 371 -29.66 -4.85 35.92
C ARG A 371 -30.22 -3.95 34.83
N GLU A 372 -30.79 -2.80 35.16
CA GLU A 372 -31.34 -1.86 34.18
C GLU A 372 -30.25 -1.24 33.26
N LEU A 373 -29.07 -0.96 33.82
CA LEU A 373 -27.94 -0.53 33.02
C LEU A 373 -27.48 -1.62 32.06
N ILE A 374 -27.40 -2.88 32.52
CA ILE A 374 -26.99 -4.04 31.70
C ILE A 374 -28.02 -4.30 30.60
N PHE A 375 -29.32 -4.17 30.88
CA PHE A 375 -30.37 -4.33 29.87
C PHE A 375 -30.28 -3.20 28.82
N ALA A 376 -30.07 -1.96 29.24
CA ALA A 376 -29.85 -0.87 28.31
C ALA A 376 -28.60 -1.06 27.46
N ALA A 377 -27.52 -1.58 28.05
CA ALA A 377 -26.29 -1.89 27.34
C ALA A 377 -26.43 -3.04 26.32
N ALA A 378 -27.24 -4.05 26.63
CA ALA A 378 -27.46 -5.21 25.74
C ALA A 378 -28.49 -4.93 24.65
N LEU A 379 -29.63 -4.32 24.97
CA LEU A 379 -30.77 -4.14 24.05
C LEU A 379 -30.62 -2.92 23.15
N CYS A 380 -29.96 -1.84 23.64
CA CYS A 380 -29.62 -0.68 22.81
C CYS A 380 -28.24 -0.92 22.15
N ASN A 381 -28.17 -1.90 21.21
CA ASN A 381 -26.92 -2.40 20.68
C ASN A 381 -27.12 -3.02 19.29
N ASP A 382 -26.20 -2.82 18.36
CA ASP A 382 -26.23 -3.37 17.00
C ASP A 382 -25.15 -4.45 16.78
N ALA A 383 -24.28 -4.71 17.76
CA ALA A 383 -23.29 -5.75 17.68
C ALA A 383 -23.87 -7.13 18.06
N SER A 384 -23.33 -8.20 17.53
CA SER A 384 -23.69 -9.60 17.82
C SER A 384 -22.48 -10.48 17.94
N PHE A 385 -22.63 -11.67 18.55
CA PHE A 385 -21.55 -12.68 18.53
C PHE A 385 -21.43 -13.30 17.14
N ASP A 386 -20.17 -13.52 16.70
CA ASP A 386 -19.89 -14.24 15.46
C ASP A 386 -20.27 -15.73 15.63
N PRO A 387 -21.21 -16.26 14.84
CA PRO A 387 -21.64 -17.65 14.95
C PRO A 387 -20.53 -18.65 14.60
N ASP A 388 -19.61 -18.27 13.71
CA ASP A 388 -18.53 -19.14 13.21
C ASP A 388 -17.28 -19.10 14.11
N ARG A 389 -17.10 -18.02 14.88
CA ARG A 389 -15.91 -17.77 15.69
C ARG A 389 -16.28 -17.51 17.14
N LYS A 390 -16.31 -18.58 17.96
CA LYS A 390 -16.66 -18.46 19.39
C LYS A 390 -15.85 -17.36 20.09
N GLY A 391 -16.57 -16.34 20.58
CA GLY A 391 -16.00 -15.24 21.35
C GLY A 391 -15.50 -14.08 20.53
N GLU A 392 -15.74 -14.03 19.22
CA GLU A 392 -15.59 -12.85 18.39
C GLU A 392 -16.94 -12.11 18.25
N ILE A 393 -16.90 -10.82 17.98
CA ILE A 393 -18.07 -9.96 17.84
C ILE A 393 -18.05 -9.32 16.45
N ILE A 394 -19.23 -9.30 15.85
CA ILE A 394 -19.53 -8.57 14.61
C ILE A 394 -20.17 -7.26 15.05
N GLY A 395 -19.65 -6.11 14.61
CA GLY A 395 -20.17 -4.77 14.90
C GLY A 395 -19.11 -3.83 15.52
N ASP A 396 -19.57 -2.68 16.04
CA ASP A 396 -18.70 -1.68 16.66
C ASP A 396 -18.04 -2.23 17.92
N PRO A 397 -16.72 -2.03 18.12
CA PRO A 397 -16.00 -2.54 19.30
C PRO A 397 -16.55 -1.99 20.63
N THR A 398 -17.07 -0.77 20.64
CA THR A 398 -17.69 -0.16 21.82
C THR A 398 -18.96 -0.92 22.18
N GLU A 399 -19.76 -1.25 21.19
CA GLU A 399 -20.99 -2.03 21.35
C GLU A 399 -20.67 -3.47 21.75
N GLY A 400 -19.67 -4.07 21.13
CA GLY A 400 -19.16 -5.39 21.50
C GLY A 400 -18.71 -5.46 22.97
N ALA A 401 -18.09 -4.41 23.50
CA ALA A 401 -17.73 -4.35 24.91
C ALA A 401 -18.95 -4.44 25.84
N LEU A 402 -20.09 -3.87 25.42
CA LEU A 402 -21.32 -3.89 26.17
C LEU A 402 -21.97 -5.28 26.15
N ILE A 403 -21.90 -6.03 25.05
CA ILE A 403 -22.35 -7.42 24.97
C ILE A 403 -21.51 -8.33 25.87
N TYR A 404 -20.17 -8.16 25.86
CA TYR A 404 -19.29 -8.90 26.80
C TYR A 404 -19.60 -8.55 28.27
N LEU A 405 -19.94 -7.27 28.55
CA LEU A 405 -20.39 -6.88 29.87
C LEU A 405 -21.67 -7.62 30.26
N ALA A 406 -22.67 -7.65 29.40
CA ALA A 406 -23.94 -8.37 29.64
C ALA A 406 -23.70 -9.85 29.93
N GLN A 407 -22.84 -10.50 29.14
CA GLN A 407 -22.45 -11.89 29.34
C GLN A 407 -21.77 -12.14 30.69
N LYS A 408 -20.90 -11.23 31.16
CA LYS A 408 -20.30 -11.31 32.51
C LYS A 408 -21.33 -11.21 33.64
N PHE A 409 -22.44 -10.55 33.39
CA PHE A 409 -23.56 -10.44 34.32
C PHE A 409 -24.61 -11.54 34.13
N GLY A 410 -24.29 -12.60 33.35
CA GLY A 410 -25.16 -13.75 33.11
C GLY A 410 -26.32 -13.49 32.16
N VAL A 411 -26.25 -12.39 31.39
CA VAL A 411 -27.26 -12.00 30.40
C VAL A 411 -26.71 -12.37 29.01
N ASN A 412 -27.31 -13.34 28.36
CA ASN A 412 -27.02 -13.67 26.96
C ASN A 412 -27.79 -12.67 26.08
N HIS A 413 -27.07 -12.01 25.19
CA HIS A 413 -27.61 -11.00 24.28
C HIS A 413 -28.66 -11.58 23.34
N ASP A 414 -28.38 -12.72 22.68
CA ASP A 414 -29.25 -13.34 21.70
C ASP A 414 -30.56 -13.83 22.34
N ASP A 415 -30.48 -14.43 23.53
CA ASP A 415 -31.64 -14.85 24.30
C ASP A 415 -32.50 -13.66 24.75
N LEU A 416 -31.83 -12.52 25.08
CA LEU A 416 -32.52 -11.30 25.52
C LEU A 416 -33.23 -10.62 24.35
N GLU A 417 -32.58 -10.54 23.18
CA GLU A 417 -33.15 -9.96 21.96
C GLU A 417 -34.30 -10.81 21.41
N ASN A 418 -34.20 -12.13 21.43
CA ASN A 418 -35.29 -13.04 21.07
C ASN A 418 -36.48 -12.91 22.03
N LYS A 419 -36.25 -12.67 23.32
CA LYS A 419 -37.29 -12.50 24.33
C LYS A 419 -37.94 -11.13 24.27
N TYR A 420 -37.20 -10.08 23.95
CA TYR A 420 -37.61 -8.69 23.91
C TYR A 420 -37.21 -8.04 22.59
N PRO A 421 -37.82 -8.44 21.47
CA PRO A 421 -37.43 -7.94 20.15
C PRO A 421 -37.54 -6.42 20.07
N ARG A 422 -36.67 -5.84 19.24
CA ARG A 422 -36.66 -4.41 18.95
C ARG A 422 -37.93 -4.05 18.16
N LEU A 423 -38.72 -3.13 18.71
CA LEU A 423 -39.98 -2.65 18.10
C LEU A 423 -39.80 -1.33 17.33
N PHE A 424 -38.82 -0.51 17.76
CA PHE A 424 -38.49 0.76 17.12
C PHE A 424 -37.03 1.12 17.42
N GLU A 425 -36.45 1.88 16.53
CA GLU A 425 -35.05 2.34 16.63
C GLU A 425 -34.90 3.79 16.21
N GLN A 426 -34.13 4.56 16.97
CA GLN A 426 -33.55 5.82 16.56
C GLN A 426 -32.04 5.62 16.52
N PRO A 427 -31.43 5.44 15.30
CA PRO A 427 -30.05 5.07 15.15
C PRO A 427 -29.08 6.06 15.79
N PHE A 428 -27.84 5.63 16.01
CA PHE A 428 -26.78 6.52 16.47
C PHE A 428 -26.58 7.66 15.45
N ASP A 429 -26.50 8.87 15.97
CA ASP A 429 -26.20 10.07 15.19
C ASP A 429 -25.04 10.84 15.83
N SER A 430 -24.05 11.19 15.02
CA SER A 430 -22.80 11.83 15.47
C SER A 430 -23.01 13.27 16.00
N ALA A 431 -24.06 13.97 15.55
CA ALA A 431 -24.41 15.29 16.05
C ALA A 431 -25.16 15.18 17.39
N ARG A 432 -26.07 14.20 17.51
CA ARG A 432 -26.81 13.92 18.75
C ARG A 432 -25.96 13.12 19.77
N LYS A 433 -24.94 12.37 19.31
CA LYS A 433 -24.05 11.47 20.07
C LYS A 433 -24.77 10.43 20.93
N ARG A 434 -25.92 9.94 20.48
CA ARG A 434 -26.75 8.95 21.19
C ARG A 434 -27.57 8.11 20.22
N MET A 435 -28.02 6.95 20.73
CA MET A 435 -28.89 5.98 20.07
C MET A 435 -29.99 5.57 21.04
N THR A 436 -31.20 5.27 20.50
CA THR A 436 -32.35 4.83 21.30
C THR A 436 -33.02 3.65 20.63
N THR A 437 -33.35 2.61 21.39
CA THR A 437 -34.13 1.44 20.95
C THR A 437 -35.36 1.26 21.84
N VAL A 438 -36.44 0.72 21.30
CA VAL A 438 -37.73 0.49 22.02
C VAL A 438 -38.04 -0.99 22.04
N HIS A 439 -38.31 -1.50 23.22
CA HIS A 439 -38.61 -2.90 23.50
C HIS A 439 -39.87 -3.05 24.37
N ASN A 440 -40.57 -4.21 24.31
CA ASN A 440 -41.64 -4.54 25.25
C ASN A 440 -41.08 -5.44 26.37
N ILE A 441 -40.77 -4.87 27.51
CA ILE A 441 -40.22 -5.57 28.68
C ILE A 441 -41.36 -5.99 29.60
N ASN A 442 -41.71 -7.29 29.55
CA ASN A 442 -42.77 -7.88 30.40
C ASN A 442 -44.12 -7.13 30.34
N GLY A 443 -44.52 -6.65 29.15
CA GLY A 443 -45.77 -5.93 28.93
C GLY A 443 -45.68 -4.41 29.06
N GLN A 444 -44.50 -3.88 29.38
CA GLN A 444 -44.27 -2.44 29.48
C GLN A 444 -43.33 -1.99 28.35
N LEU A 445 -43.79 -1.01 27.52
CA LEU A 445 -42.96 -0.42 26.49
C LEU A 445 -41.87 0.43 27.15
N THR A 446 -40.61 0.09 26.88
CA THR A 446 -39.42 0.75 27.44
C THR A 446 -38.49 1.17 26.32
N ALA A 447 -38.15 2.45 26.29
CA ALA A 447 -37.06 2.97 25.47
C ALA A 447 -35.76 2.95 26.27
N TYR A 448 -34.69 2.39 25.69
CA TYR A 448 -33.33 2.45 26.22
C TYR A 448 -32.48 3.37 25.36
N THR A 449 -31.79 4.30 26.01
CA THR A 449 -30.90 5.26 25.33
C THR A 449 -29.47 5.10 25.85
N LYS A 450 -28.49 5.02 24.94
CA LYS A 450 -27.08 5.10 25.25
C LYS A 450 -26.44 6.30 24.54
N GLY A 451 -25.42 6.92 25.14
CA GLY A 451 -24.76 8.06 24.51
C GLY A 451 -23.70 8.73 25.36
N ALA A 452 -23.21 9.88 24.86
CA ALA A 452 -22.28 10.73 25.60
C ALA A 452 -22.95 11.31 26.85
N VAL A 453 -22.25 11.24 27.98
CA VAL A 453 -22.84 11.64 29.30
C VAL A 453 -23.22 13.10 29.32
N ASP A 454 -22.38 13.97 28.77
CA ASP A 454 -22.59 15.44 28.70
C ASP A 454 -23.82 15.82 27.85
N GLU A 455 -24.09 15.07 26.78
CA GLU A 455 -25.23 15.30 25.88
C GLU A 455 -26.54 14.65 26.39
N MET A 456 -26.44 13.63 27.23
CA MET A 456 -27.61 12.91 27.76
C MET A 456 -28.17 13.53 29.04
N LEU A 457 -27.29 13.99 29.94
CA LEU A 457 -27.71 14.54 31.25
C LEU A 457 -28.71 15.73 31.17
N PRO A 458 -28.60 16.67 30.22
CA PRO A 458 -29.61 17.72 30.05
C PRO A 458 -31.01 17.19 29.78
N LEU A 459 -31.14 16.04 29.13
CA LEU A 459 -32.39 15.39 28.73
C LEU A 459 -33.03 14.56 29.85
N CYS A 460 -32.26 14.31 30.93
CA CYS A 460 -32.72 13.51 32.07
C CYS A 460 -33.41 14.38 33.09
N THR A 461 -34.61 13.95 33.47
CA THR A 461 -35.44 14.57 34.57
C THR A 461 -35.43 13.70 35.82
N HIS A 462 -35.12 12.43 35.71
CA HIS A 462 -35.11 11.46 36.79
C HIS A 462 -33.78 10.68 36.80
N ILE A 463 -33.50 10.07 37.96
CA ILE A 463 -32.35 9.19 38.18
C ILE A 463 -32.79 7.92 38.89
N LEU A 464 -32.28 6.78 38.44
CA LEU A 464 -32.46 5.48 39.06
C LEU A 464 -31.56 5.36 40.30
N THR A 465 -32.10 5.02 41.44
CA THR A 465 -31.39 4.79 42.69
C THR A 465 -31.69 3.38 43.23
N ALA A 466 -30.96 2.93 44.24
CA ALA A 466 -31.22 1.67 44.93
C ALA A 466 -32.62 1.64 45.58
N GLN A 467 -33.21 2.81 45.88
CA GLN A 467 -34.56 2.94 46.47
C GLN A 467 -35.67 3.20 45.41
N GLY A 468 -35.34 3.20 44.15
CA GLY A 468 -36.26 3.48 43.07
C GLY A 468 -35.96 4.77 42.30
N VAL A 469 -36.85 5.16 41.40
CA VAL A 469 -36.71 6.37 40.57
C VAL A 469 -37.06 7.61 41.33
N ARG A 470 -36.17 8.66 41.29
CA ARG A 470 -36.48 10.00 41.84
C ARG A 470 -36.07 11.09 40.85
N THR A 471 -36.54 12.29 41.09
CA THR A 471 -36.13 13.47 40.33
C THR A 471 -34.63 13.72 40.49
N ILE A 472 -33.92 13.97 39.35
CA ILE A 472 -32.50 14.28 39.33
C ILE A 472 -32.25 15.73 39.77
N THR A 473 -31.26 15.94 40.64
CA THR A 473 -30.90 17.29 41.10
C THR A 473 -29.66 17.81 40.36
N ASN A 474 -29.41 19.12 40.42
CA ASN A 474 -28.19 19.72 39.86
C ASN A 474 -26.90 19.12 40.52
N LYS A 475 -26.96 18.84 41.84
CA LYS A 475 -25.86 18.15 42.50
C LYS A 475 -25.57 16.77 41.96
N ASP A 476 -26.63 16.01 41.57
CA ASP A 476 -26.45 14.70 40.94
C ASP A 476 -25.77 14.84 39.57
N LYS A 477 -26.23 15.82 38.76
CA LYS A 477 -25.63 16.08 37.45
C LYS A 477 -24.15 16.47 37.54
N GLU A 478 -23.80 17.34 38.47
CA GLU A 478 -22.41 17.72 38.74
C GLU A 478 -21.57 16.53 39.22
N ALA A 479 -22.09 15.69 40.11
CA ALA A 479 -21.41 14.50 40.61
C ALA A 479 -21.17 13.45 39.49
N ILE A 480 -22.16 13.24 38.59
CA ILE A 480 -22.03 12.36 37.44
C ILE A 480 -20.95 12.87 36.50
N LEU A 481 -20.97 14.15 36.12
CA LEU A 481 -19.99 14.76 35.23
C LEU A 481 -18.57 14.73 35.84
N ALA A 482 -18.44 14.99 37.12
CA ALA A 482 -17.16 14.93 37.82
C ALA A 482 -16.59 13.50 37.80
N LEU A 483 -17.41 12.46 38.03
CA LEU A 483 -16.97 11.09 37.96
C LEU A 483 -16.65 10.66 36.53
N ALA A 484 -17.49 11.03 35.55
CA ALA A 484 -17.22 10.77 34.12
C ALA A 484 -15.91 11.42 33.70
N THR A 485 -15.62 12.65 34.14
CA THR A 485 -14.36 13.34 33.87
C THR A 485 -13.18 12.59 34.50
N LYS A 486 -13.32 12.16 35.78
CA LYS A 486 -12.29 11.36 36.47
C LYS A 486 -12.02 10.03 35.76
N MET A 487 -13.04 9.32 35.27
CA MET A 487 -12.88 8.10 34.44
C MET A 487 -12.21 8.40 33.12
N SER A 488 -12.57 9.50 32.46
CA SER A 488 -11.93 9.95 31.23
C SER A 488 -10.46 10.32 31.42
N GLN A 489 -10.10 10.91 32.57
CA GLN A 489 -8.70 11.15 32.96
C GLN A 489 -7.89 9.86 33.18
N GLN A 490 -8.58 8.74 33.44
CA GLN A 490 -7.99 7.39 33.47
C GLN A 490 -7.98 6.72 32.10
N ALA A 491 -8.10 7.49 31.03
CA ALA A 491 -8.16 7.01 29.65
C ALA A 491 -9.33 6.06 29.36
N LEU A 492 -10.44 6.13 30.11
CA LEU A 492 -11.65 5.37 29.84
C LEU A 492 -12.56 6.15 28.90
N ARG A 493 -13.12 5.46 27.89
CA ARG A 493 -14.28 5.95 27.15
C ARG A 493 -15.53 5.76 28.02
N VAL A 494 -16.26 6.83 28.27
CA VAL A 494 -17.41 6.79 29.17
C VAL A 494 -18.69 6.93 28.37
N LEU A 495 -19.62 5.97 28.55
CA LEU A 495 -20.98 6.03 28.01
C LEU A 495 -21.97 6.13 29.15
N GLY A 496 -22.99 6.98 28.94
CA GLY A 496 -24.17 7.09 29.80
C GLY A 496 -25.30 6.21 29.27
N PHE A 497 -26.15 5.78 30.19
CA PHE A 497 -27.35 4.99 29.91
C PHE A 497 -28.57 5.62 30.58
N ALA A 498 -29.70 5.59 29.87
CA ALA A 498 -30.98 6.07 30.37
C ALA A 498 -32.13 5.21 29.87
N SER A 499 -33.27 5.24 30.54
CA SER A 499 -34.46 4.54 30.14
C SER A 499 -35.71 5.47 30.23
N LYS A 500 -36.73 5.12 29.49
CA LYS A 500 -38.03 5.81 29.51
C LYS A 500 -39.17 4.84 29.24
N THR A 501 -40.23 4.90 30.07
CA THR A 501 -41.44 4.13 29.81
C THR A 501 -42.34 4.86 28.80
N LEU A 502 -42.85 4.13 27.81
CA LEU A 502 -43.72 4.66 26.77
C LEU A 502 -45.12 4.09 26.87
N THR A 503 -46.08 4.84 26.35
CA THR A 503 -47.50 4.42 26.29
C THR A 503 -47.86 3.78 24.96
N ALA A 504 -47.13 4.09 23.91
CA ALA A 504 -47.32 3.54 22.54
C ALA A 504 -45.97 3.40 21.83
N VAL A 505 -45.88 2.52 20.82
CA VAL A 505 -44.72 2.41 19.93
C VAL A 505 -44.71 3.61 18.98
N PRO A 506 -43.57 4.33 18.83
CA PRO A 506 -43.47 5.47 17.93
C PRO A 506 -43.75 5.07 16.48
N GLN A 507 -44.46 5.90 15.72
CA GLN A 507 -44.79 5.63 14.32
C GLN A 507 -43.76 6.25 13.35
N ASN A 508 -43.04 7.29 13.78
CA ASN A 508 -42.06 8.01 12.95
C ASN A 508 -40.79 8.36 13.74
N SER A 509 -39.63 8.39 13.06
CA SER A 509 -38.35 8.84 13.62
C SER A 509 -38.31 10.33 14.02
N SER A 510 -39.33 11.13 13.64
CA SER A 510 -39.45 12.53 14.03
C SER A 510 -40.05 12.70 15.44
N GLU A 511 -40.62 11.65 16.03
CA GLU A 511 -41.06 11.70 17.43
C GLU A 511 -39.86 11.79 18.35
N ASN A 512 -39.74 12.87 19.08
CA ASN A 512 -38.65 13.09 20.02
C ASN A 512 -38.77 12.18 21.24
N LEU A 513 -38.18 10.97 21.18
CA LEU A 513 -38.13 10.01 22.29
C LEU A 513 -37.16 10.40 23.38
N GLU A 514 -36.17 11.19 23.06
CA GLU A 514 -34.99 11.47 23.84
C GLU A 514 -35.19 12.69 24.76
N HIS A 515 -36.31 12.75 25.49
CA HIS A 515 -36.57 13.76 26.51
C HIS A 515 -37.26 13.13 27.73
N THR A 516 -37.16 13.78 28.86
CA THR A 516 -37.72 13.28 30.15
C THR A 516 -37.20 11.88 30.48
N LEU A 517 -35.90 11.64 30.26
CA LEU A 517 -35.29 10.37 30.49
C LEU A 517 -34.98 10.13 31.99
N THR A 518 -34.95 8.86 32.38
CA THR A 518 -34.47 8.40 33.69
C THR A 518 -33.02 7.92 33.54
N PHE A 519 -32.07 8.64 34.11
CA PHE A 519 -30.66 8.25 34.07
C PHE A 519 -30.40 6.98 34.88
N THR A 520 -29.80 5.95 34.26
CA THR A 520 -29.57 4.64 34.90
C THR A 520 -28.13 4.48 35.41
N GLY A 521 -27.14 5.05 34.72
CA GLY A 521 -25.74 4.96 35.12
C GLY A 521 -24.74 5.23 34.01
N ILE A 522 -23.47 5.01 34.29
CA ILE A 522 -22.35 5.13 33.35
C ILE A 522 -21.50 3.86 33.30
N ALA A 523 -20.95 3.57 32.15
CA ALA A 523 -19.95 2.54 31.97
C ALA A 523 -18.67 3.16 31.39
N GLY A 524 -17.55 2.87 32.02
CA GLY A 524 -16.21 3.24 31.55
C GLY A 524 -15.52 2.02 30.93
N MET A 525 -15.09 2.19 29.70
CA MET A 525 -14.46 1.14 28.93
C MET A 525 -13.09 1.57 28.44
N THR A 526 -12.20 0.60 28.32
CA THR A 526 -10.85 0.78 27.80
C THR A 526 -10.67 -0.09 26.57
N PRO A 527 -9.87 0.33 25.59
CA PRO A 527 -9.40 -0.57 24.54
C PRO A 527 -8.73 -1.79 25.19
N CYS A 528 -9.22 -2.99 24.90
CA CYS A 528 -8.86 -4.21 25.60
C CYS A 528 -7.37 -4.40 25.74
N ALA A 529 -6.96 -4.57 26.97
CA ALA A 529 -5.67 -5.08 27.35
C ALA A 529 -5.80 -6.41 28.05
N VAL A 530 -4.84 -7.20 27.79
CA VAL A 530 -4.40 -8.35 28.54
C VAL A 530 -4.60 -8.15 30.04
N LYS A 531 -5.17 -9.18 30.72
CA LYS A 531 -5.21 -9.40 32.18
C LYS A 531 -4.68 -8.25 33.04
N ILE A 532 -5.60 -7.58 33.72
CA ILE A 532 -5.29 -6.72 34.84
C ILE A 532 -4.61 -7.59 35.92
N CYS A 533 -3.30 -7.54 36.01
CA CYS A 533 -2.63 -7.87 37.22
C CYS A 533 -2.92 -6.70 38.16
N VAL A 534 -3.79 -6.93 39.12
CA VAL A 534 -4.09 -6.05 40.25
C VAL A 534 -2.79 -5.88 41.06
N HIS A 535 -2.03 -4.87 40.78
CA HIS A 535 -1.18 -4.11 41.70
C HIS A 535 -0.55 -2.96 40.93
N SER A 536 -0.93 -1.76 41.29
CA SER A 536 -0.48 -0.47 40.79
C SER A 536 -1.10 -0.01 39.44
N GLY A 537 -1.80 1.08 39.48
CA GLY A 537 -2.48 1.86 38.46
C GLY A 537 -1.76 2.09 37.14
N SER A 538 -1.67 1.07 36.32
CA SER A 538 -1.08 1.13 34.98
C SER A 538 -2.19 0.99 33.95
N ILE A 539 -2.33 2.03 33.16
CA ILE A 539 -3.01 2.04 31.87
C ILE A 539 -2.50 0.85 31.06
N SER A 540 -3.43 0.16 30.40
CA SER A 540 -3.18 -0.95 29.47
C SER A 540 -2.01 -0.69 28.53
N PRO A 541 -0.96 -1.52 28.49
CA PRO A 541 0.15 -1.25 27.60
C PRO A 541 -0.26 -1.40 26.14
N PRO A 542 0.12 -0.47 25.28
CA PRO A 542 0.13 -0.70 23.85
C PRO A 542 0.91 -1.97 23.57
N ARG A 543 0.61 -2.66 22.46
CA ARG A 543 1.35 -3.86 22.09
C ARG A 543 2.84 -3.58 22.22
N LYS A 544 3.57 -4.32 23.04
CA LYS A 544 5.04 -4.19 23.22
C LYS A 544 5.78 -4.10 21.87
N GLU A 545 5.23 -4.77 20.86
CA GLU A 545 5.69 -4.79 19.49
C GLU A 545 5.55 -3.43 18.79
N VAL A 546 4.46 -2.67 19.04
CA VAL A 546 4.24 -1.34 18.46
C VAL A 546 5.26 -0.34 18.97
N ALA A 547 5.53 -0.32 20.29
CA ALA A 547 6.53 0.57 20.86
C ALA A 547 7.94 0.29 20.29
N ALA A 548 8.28 -0.99 20.06
CA ALA A 548 9.52 -1.37 19.40
C ALA A 548 9.56 -0.91 17.94
N ALA A 549 8.45 -1.03 17.20
CA ALA A 549 8.34 -0.58 15.82
C ALA A 549 8.45 0.95 15.70
N VAL A 550 7.78 1.71 16.59
CA VAL A 550 7.89 3.18 16.66
C VAL A 550 9.35 3.59 16.94
N ARG A 551 10.02 2.91 17.86
CA ARG A 551 11.45 3.15 18.13
C ARG A 551 12.31 2.88 16.89
N THR A 552 12.08 1.77 16.19
CA THR A 552 12.78 1.43 14.95
C THR A 552 12.55 2.48 13.86
N CYS A 553 11.33 2.97 13.71
CA CYS A 553 11.03 4.07 12.77
C CYS A 553 11.76 5.35 13.16
N ARG A 554 11.80 5.71 14.43
CA ARG A 554 12.53 6.88 14.94
C ARG A 554 14.04 6.77 14.71
N GLU A 555 14.65 5.61 14.99
CA GLU A 555 16.07 5.34 14.71
C GLU A 555 16.35 5.43 13.21
N ALA A 556 15.37 5.08 12.38
CA ALA A 556 15.40 5.22 10.94
C ALA A 556 15.20 6.68 10.45
N GLY A 557 15.05 7.64 11.35
CA GLY A 557 14.81 9.04 11.03
C GLY A 557 13.38 9.33 10.54
N ILE A 558 12.42 8.46 10.86
CA ILE A 558 11.00 8.60 10.51
C ILE A 558 10.25 9.05 11.76
N ARG A 559 9.53 10.15 11.64
CA ARG A 559 8.71 10.69 12.72
C ARG A 559 7.32 10.06 12.68
N THR A 560 6.84 9.59 13.82
CA THR A 560 5.46 9.11 13.96
C THR A 560 4.62 10.21 14.60
N ILE A 561 3.45 10.49 14.02
CA ILE A 561 2.46 11.46 14.50
C ILE A 561 1.15 10.70 14.73
N MET A 562 0.57 10.82 15.91
CA MET A 562 -0.75 10.26 16.21
C MET A 562 -1.83 11.29 15.83
N ILE A 563 -2.84 10.85 15.09
CA ILE A 563 -3.99 11.67 14.69
C ILE A 563 -5.25 10.92 15.14
N THR A 564 -6.04 11.48 16.06
CA THR A 564 -7.18 10.76 16.67
C THR A 564 -8.37 11.66 16.96
N GLY A 565 -9.57 11.10 16.91
CA GLY A 565 -10.80 11.72 17.41
C GLY A 565 -10.92 11.72 18.93
N ASP A 566 -10.01 11.05 19.66
CA ASP A 566 -10.03 10.95 21.12
C ASP A 566 -9.68 12.26 21.82
N HIS A 567 -10.01 12.28 23.11
CA HIS A 567 -9.65 13.41 23.99
C HIS A 567 -8.13 13.56 24.15
N GLU A 568 -7.66 14.80 24.23
CA GLU A 568 -6.24 15.19 24.31
C GLU A 568 -5.46 14.43 25.39
N ILE A 569 -6.03 14.28 26.58
CA ILE A 569 -5.39 13.62 27.73
C ILE A 569 -5.15 12.12 27.43
N THR A 570 -6.16 11.45 26.87
CA THR A 570 -6.07 10.03 26.50
C THR A 570 -5.04 9.81 25.40
N ALA A 571 -5.06 10.65 24.36
CA ALA A 571 -4.12 10.59 23.26
C ALA A 571 -2.67 10.85 23.73
N ALA A 572 -2.48 11.80 24.66
CA ALA A 572 -1.20 12.11 25.25
C ALA A 572 -0.61 10.92 26.01
N ALA A 573 -1.41 10.27 26.87
CA ALA A 573 -0.97 9.13 27.67
C ALA A 573 -0.50 7.96 26.79
N ILE A 574 -1.27 7.62 25.77
CA ILE A 574 -0.94 6.55 24.82
C ILE A 574 0.30 6.91 23.99
N ALA A 575 0.41 8.15 23.51
CA ALA A 575 1.56 8.61 22.75
C ALA A 575 2.87 8.59 23.56
N GLN A 576 2.81 8.93 24.86
CA GLN A 576 3.95 8.85 25.76
C GLN A 576 4.39 7.39 25.98
N GLU A 577 3.44 6.49 26.22
CA GLU A 577 3.71 5.08 26.43
C GLU A 577 4.33 4.41 25.20
N LEU A 578 3.85 4.75 23.99
CA LEU A 578 4.39 4.28 22.71
C LEU A 578 5.75 4.92 22.35
N GLY A 579 6.16 5.96 23.07
CA GLY A 579 7.37 6.71 22.74
C GLY A 579 7.22 7.57 21.48
N ILE A 580 6.00 7.95 21.12
CA ILE A 580 5.69 8.92 20.05
C ILE A 580 5.91 10.34 20.55
N CYS A 581 5.43 10.64 21.77
CA CYS A 581 5.55 11.95 22.41
C CYS A 581 6.70 11.95 23.42
N HIS A 582 7.55 12.97 23.35
CA HIS A 582 8.67 13.21 24.26
C HIS A 582 8.61 14.65 24.83
N SER A 583 9.45 14.96 25.79
CA SER A 583 9.61 16.33 26.32
C SER A 583 9.98 17.30 25.19
N GLY A 584 9.14 18.32 24.98
CA GLY A 584 9.30 19.32 23.91
C GLY A 584 8.44 19.09 22.66
N ASN A 585 7.70 17.96 22.57
CA ASN A 585 6.67 17.79 21.53
C ASN A 585 5.37 18.49 21.93
N GLU A 586 4.64 18.98 20.93
CA GLU A 586 3.34 19.62 21.13
C GLU A 586 2.20 18.61 20.91
N ILE A 587 1.14 18.77 21.69
CA ILE A 587 -0.16 18.13 21.52
C ILE A 587 -1.13 19.23 21.09
N ILE A 588 -1.82 19.03 19.98
CA ILE A 588 -2.70 20.02 19.37
C ILE A 588 -4.12 19.47 19.36
N SER A 589 -5.05 20.20 20.00
CA SER A 589 -6.48 19.84 19.93
C SER A 589 -7.13 20.35 18.65
N GLY A 590 -8.23 19.73 18.21
CA GLY A 590 -9.00 20.14 17.04
C GLY A 590 -9.50 21.59 17.13
N SER A 591 -9.90 22.06 18.31
CA SER A 591 -10.30 23.46 18.54
C SER A 591 -9.13 24.42 18.29
N ARG A 592 -7.93 24.09 18.75
CA ARG A 592 -6.73 24.90 18.49
C ARG A 592 -6.33 24.82 17.00
N LEU A 593 -6.43 23.65 16.38
CA LEU A 593 -6.16 23.45 14.96
C LEU A 593 -7.08 24.30 14.07
N ASN A 594 -8.38 24.36 14.39
CA ASN A 594 -9.37 25.13 13.64
C ASN A 594 -9.17 26.64 13.77
N ALA A 595 -8.56 27.11 14.87
CA ALA A 595 -8.19 28.51 15.06
C ALA A 595 -6.90 28.92 14.33
N MET A 596 -6.08 27.95 13.86
CA MET A 596 -4.82 28.23 13.17
C MET A 596 -5.03 28.52 11.68
N THR A 597 -4.30 29.49 11.17
CA THR A 597 -4.08 29.67 9.73
C THR A 597 -3.19 28.56 9.16
N ASP A 598 -3.19 28.36 7.86
CA ASP A 598 -2.36 27.34 7.22
C ASP A 598 -0.85 27.56 7.42
N ALA A 599 -0.42 28.83 7.50
CA ALA A 599 0.98 29.18 7.78
C ALA A 599 1.40 28.81 9.21
N GLU A 600 0.52 29.03 10.19
CA GLU A 600 0.74 28.63 11.57
C GLU A 600 0.75 27.11 11.70
N LEU A 601 -0.15 26.41 10.99
CA LEU A 601 -0.18 24.96 10.94
C LEU A 601 1.11 24.39 10.33
N ASP A 602 1.65 24.99 9.27
CA ASP A 602 2.91 24.57 8.65
C ASP A 602 4.11 24.66 9.63
N LEU A 603 4.06 25.56 10.59
CA LEU A 603 5.06 25.64 11.67
C LEU A 603 4.77 24.63 12.79
N ALA A 604 3.51 24.48 13.17
CA ALA A 604 3.07 23.61 14.26
C ALA A 604 3.32 22.14 13.96
N VAL A 605 3.07 21.68 12.73
CA VAL A 605 3.30 20.26 12.32
C VAL A 605 4.75 19.82 12.46
N LYS A 606 5.72 20.75 12.51
CA LYS A 606 7.14 20.41 12.70
C LYS A 606 7.43 19.89 14.11
N LYS A 607 6.66 20.34 15.10
CA LYS A 607 6.85 20.01 16.52
C LYS A 607 5.76 19.09 17.08
N ALA A 608 4.59 19.04 16.43
CA ALA A 608 3.46 18.24 16.86
C ALA A 608 3.77 16.73 16.81
N ALA A 609 3.45 16.03 17.91
CA ALA A 609 3.47 14.58 17.98
C ALA A 609 2.05 13.99 18.01
N VAL A 610 1.06 14.76 18.47
CA VAL A 610 -0.32 14.30 18.60
C VAL A 610 -1.28 15.40 18.15
N PHE A 611 -2.27 15.00 17.35
CA PHE A 611 -3.47 15.78 17.04
C PHE A 611 -4.68 15.05 17.61
N ALA A 612 -5.41 15.69 18.55
CA ALA A 612 -6.52 15.09 19.28
C ALA A 612 -7.84 15.80 18.97
N ARG A 613 -8.97 15.08 19.00
CA ARG A 613 -10.32 15.57 18.65
C ARG A 613 -10.38 16.23 17.26
N VAL A 614 -9.77 15.61 16.28
CA VAL A 614 -9.73 16.12 14.91
C VAL A 614 -10.86 15.54 14.06
N SER A 615 -11.39 16.37 13.18
CA SER A 615 -12.38 15.99 12.16
C SER A 615 -11.71 15.38 10.92
N PRO A 616 -12.45 14.75 9.99
CA PRO A 616 -11.91 14.27 8.71
C PRO A 616 -11.24 15.37 7.88
N THR A 617 -11.80 16.58 7.88
CA THR A 617 -11.24 17.74 7.19
C THR A 617 -9.93 18.20 7.82
N ASP A 618 -9.81 18.09 9.15
CA ASP A 618 -8.57 18.41 9.86
C ASP A 618 -7.46 17.42 9.52
N LYS A 619 -7.78 16.11 9.41
CA LYS A 619 -6.82 15.08 8.98
C LYS A 619 -6.22 15.44 7.61
N LEU A 620 -7.06 15.85 6.68
CA LEU A 620 -6.61 16.31 5.36
C LEU A 620 -5.70 17.53 5.43
N ARG A 621 -6.07 18.55 6.21
CA ARG A 621 -5.27 19.78 6.40
C ARG A 621 -3.88 19.47 6.99
N ILE A 622 -3.80 18.56 7.96
CA ILE A 622 -2.53 18.12 8.57
C ILE A 622 -1.62 17.48 7.51
N ILE A 623 -2.15 16.54 6.71
CA ILE A 623 -1.39 15.88 5.65
C ILE A 623 -0.88 16.91 4.63
N GLN A 624 -1.71 17.85 4.20
CA GLN A 624 -1.32 18.90 3.26
C GLN A 624 -0.23 19.80 3.83
N ALA A 625 -0.31 20.17 5.11
CA ALA A 625 0.71 20.98 5.79
C ALA A 625 2.06 20.24 5.88
N LEU A 626 2.06 18.94 6.16
CA LEU A 626 3.28 18.13 6.15
C LEU A 626 3.90 18.07 4.75
N LYS A 627 3.09 17.90 3.70
CA LYS A 627 3.55 17.89 2.30
C LYS A 627 4.11 19.24 1.86
N ARG A 628 3.48 20.37 2.25
CA ARG A 628 4.03 21.72 1.99
C ARG A 628 5.41 21.91 2.64
N ASN A 629 5.66 21.25 3.76
CA ASN A 629 6.97 21.23 4.43
C ASN A 629 7.99 20.27 3.76
N GLY A 630 7.65 19.62 2.64
CA GLY A 630 8.53 18.71 1.92
C GLY A 630 8.70 17.35 2.61
N GLU A 631 7.79 16.98 3.51
CA GLU A 631 7.77 15.65 4.12
C GLU A 631 7.07 14.65 3.20
N ILE A 632 7.56 13.41 3.18
CA ILE A 632 6.93 12.28 2.49
C ILE A 632 6.09 11.54 3.51
N THR A 633 4.76 11.64 3.35
CA THR A 633 3.79 11.23 4.34
C THR A 633 3.22 9.85 4.06
N ALA A 634 3.21 8.98 5.07
CA ALA A 634 2.36 7.78 5.12
C ALA A 634 1.21 8.06 6.09
N MET A 635 -0.04 7.81 5.67
CA MET A 635 -1.23 7.96 6.51
C MET A 635 -1.92 6.62 6.69
N THR A 636 -2.23 6.24 7.93
CA THR A 636 -3.06 5.05 8.22
C THR A 636 -4.47 5.44 8.58
N GLY A 637 -5.45 4.62 8.19
CA GLY A 637 -6.85 4.78 8.54
C GLY A 637 -7.66 3.53 8.28
N ASP A 638 -8.81 3.41 8.91
CA ASP A 638 -9.73 2.27 8.80
C ASP A 638 -11.15 2.67 8.33
N GLY A 639 -11.52 3.94 8.50
CA GLY A 639 -12.86 4.43 8.25
C GLY A 639 -13.03 5.25 6.97
N VAL A 640 -14.30 5.51 6.64
CA VAL A 640 -14.69 6.44 5.56
C VAL A 640 -14.12 7.83 5.82
N ASN A 641 -14.08 8.24 7.10
CA ASN A 641 -13.58 9.53 7.57
C ASN A 641 -12.09 9.76 7.27
N ASP A 642 -11.32 8.69 7.07
CA ASP A 642 -9.89 8.74 6.77
C ASP A 642 -9.59 8.81 5.27
N SER A 643 -10.56 8.42 4.44
CA SER A 643 -10.36 8.25 3.00
C SER A 643 -9.83 9.50 2.29
N PRO A 644 -10.26 10.74 2.60
CA PRO A 644 -9.67 11.94 2.02
C PRO A 644 -8.20 12.12 2.38
N ALA A 645 -7.83 11.84 3.64
CA ALA A 645 -6.45 11.93 4.12
C ALA A 645 -5.57 10.81 3.57
N LEU A 646 -6.10 9.57 3.45
CA LEU A 646 -5.43 8.42 2.82
C LEU A 646 -5.08 8.72 1.37
N LYS A 647 -6.04 9.28 0.61
CA LYS A 647 -5.85 9.65 -0.81
C LYS A 647 -4.89 10.81 -1.00
N ALA A 648 -4.84 11.77 -0.06
CA ALA A 648 -3.98 12.95 -0.12
C ALA A 648 -2.55 12.68 0.31
N ALA A 649 -2.31 11.68 1.15
CA ALA A 649 -0.97 11.27 1.56
C ALA A 649 -0.15 10.78 0.36
N ASP A 650 1.18 10.73 0.51
CA ASP A 650 2.05 10.13 -0.50
C ASP A 650 1.92 8.61 -0.51
N ILE A 651 1.51 8.05 0.63
CA ILE A 651 1.18 6.63 0.81
C ILE A 651 -0.02 6.53 1.75
N GLY A 652 -1.17 6.15 1.21
CA GLY A 652 -2.32 5.74 2.01
C GLY A 652 -2.19 4.28 2.44
N VAL A 653 -2.44 3.99 3.71
CA VAL A 653 -2.35 2.65 4.31
C VAL A 653 -3.66 2.31 5.00
N ALA A 654 -4.42 1.36 4.47
CA ALA A 654 -5.67 0.92 5.06
C ALA A 654 -5.49 -0.34 5.92
N MET A 655 -6.37 -0.49 6.90
CA MET A 655 -6.52 -1.72 7.67
C MET A 655 -7.21 -2.78 6.80
N GLY A 656 -6.81 -4.04 6.92
CA GLY A 656 -7.33 -5.15 6.12
C GLY A 656 -8.51 -5.84 6.78
N ILE A 657 -8.49 -5.98 8.11
CA ILE A 657 -9.52 -6.65 8.90
C ILE A 657 -10.62 -5.64 9.26
N THR A 658 -10.24 -4.54 9.93
CA THR A 658 -11.19 -3.53 10.43
C THR A 658 -11.51 -2.44 9.43
N GLY A 659 -10.70 -2.30 8.36
CA GLY A 659 -10.86 -1.24 7.39
C GLY A 659 -12.08 -1.42 6.49
N THR A 660 -12.82 -0.31 6.30
CA THR A 660 -13.92 -0.26 5.33
C THR A 660 -13.41 -0.40 3.90
N ASP A 661 -14.25 -0.85 2.99
CA ASP A 661 -13.88 -0.99 1.57
C ASP A 661 -13.47 0.35 0.94
N VAL A 662 -14.05 1.44 1.43
CA VAL A 662 -13.67 2.81 1.06
C VAL A 662 -12.24 3.14 1.44
N ALA A 663 -11.85 2.86 2.69
CA ALA A 663 -10.48 3.06 3.14
C ALA A 663 -9.50 2.20 2.32
N LYS A 664 -9.84 0.92 2.11
CA LYS A 664 -9.05 -0.01 1.28
C LYS A 664 -8.91 0.50 -0.16
N THR A 665 -9.99 1.00 -0.75
CA THR A 665 -9.98 1.50 -2.13
C THR A 665 -9.20 2.79 -2.28
N SER A 666 -9.26 3.67 -1.30
CA SER A 666 -8.54 4.96 -1.27
C SER A 666 -7.06 4.81 -0.95
N SER A 667 -6.61 3.64 -0.49
CA SER A 667 -5.23 3.38 -0.05
C SER A 667 -4.33 2.83 -1.15
N ASP A 668 -3.02 2.97 -0.95
CA ASP A 668 -1.96 2.39 -1.77
C ASP A 668 -1.47 1.05 -1.23
N MET A 669 -1.66 0.81 0.07
CA MET A 669 -1.27 -0.40 0.77
C MET A 669 -2.34 -0.81 1.77
N ILE A 670 -2.53 -2.11 1.95
CA ILE A 670 -3.45 -2.70 2.93
C ILE A 670 -2.64 -3.58 3.89
N LEU A 671 -2.90 -3.43 5.19
CA LEU A 671 -2.31 -4.24 6.25
C LEU A 671 -3.25 -5.40 6.58
N LEU A 672 -2.95 -6.59 6.11
CA LEU A 672 -3.81 -7.76 6.29
C LEU A 672 -3.93 -8.22 7.77
N ASP A 673 -3.08 -7.70 8.66
CA ASP A 673 -3.02 -7.99 10.10
C ASP A 673 -3.33 -6.79 10.99
N ASP A 674 -3.72 -5.67 10.41
CA ASP A 674 -3.98 -4.39 11.08
C ASP A 674 -2.85 -3.96 12.03
N SER A 675 -1.60 -4.30 11.70
CA SER A 675 -0.48 -4.09 12.61
C SER A 675 0.47 -2.98 12.15
N PHE A 676 0.75 -2.03 13.06
CA PHE A 676 1.76 -0.99 12.83
C PHE A 676 3.17 -1.58 12.57
N THR A 677 3.48 -2.77 13.13
CA THR A 677 4.77 -3.42 12.90
C THR A 677 4.98 -3.78 11.44
N THR A 678 3.91 -4.09 10.74
CA THR A 678 3.90 -4.40 9.31
C THR A 678 4.24 -3.16 8.47
N ILE A 679 3.87 -1.95 8.90
CA ILE A 679 4.30 -0.70 8.24
C ILE A 679 5.82 -0.55 8.34
N ALA A 680 6.39 -0.72 9.52
CA ALA A 680 7.84 -0.62 9.72
C ALA A 680 8.59 -1.65 8.87
N TYR A 681 8.06 -2.88 8.73
CA TYR A 681 8.60 -3.90 7.85
C TYR A 681 8.49 -3.49 6.37
N ALA A 682 7.35 -2.97 5.95
CA ALA A 682 7.13 -2.52 4.58
C ALA A 682 8.08 -1.37 4.19
N ILE A 683 8.31 -0.42 5.10
CA ILE A 683 9.31 0.64 4.91
C ILE A 683 10.73 0.05 4.76
N LYS A 684 11.10 -0.92 5.59
CA LYS A 684 12.38 -1.62 5.48
C LYS A 684 12.55 -2.28 4.11
N GLU A 685 11.53 -2.97 3.62
CA GLU A 685 11.55 -3.59 2.29
C GLU A 685 11.54 -2.54 1.17
N GLY A 686 10.80 -1.45 1.31
CA GLY A 686 10.84 -0.32 0.37
C GLY A 686 12.25 0.28 0.24
N ARG A 687 12.93 0.51 1.37
CA ARG A 687 14.34 0.94 1.39
C ARG A 687 15.29 -0.07 0.75
N ARG A 688 15.03 -1.37 0.95
CA ARG A 688 15.79 -2.44 0.30
C ARG A 688 15.65 -2.37 -1.22
N VAL A 689 14.42 -2.29 -1.71
CA VAL A 689 14.12 -2.19 -3.14
C VAL A 689 14.81 -0.97 -3.74
N TYR A 690 14.67 0.20 -3.12
CA TYR A 690 15.29 1.45 -3.57
C TYR A 690 16.82 1.34 -3.66
N ARG A 691 17.48 0.83 -2.61
CA ARG A 691 18.94 0.63 -2.61
C ARG A 691 19.40 -0.39 -3.65
N ASN A 692 18.67 -1.47 -3.82
CA ASN A 692 19.00 -2.47 -4.83
C ASN A 692 18.86 -1.90 -6.25
N LEU A 693 17.85 -1.07 -6.50
CA LEU A 693 17.73 -0.33 -7.76
C LEU A 693 18.94 0.60 -7.98
N GLN A 694 19.37 1.33 -6.96
CA GLN A 694 20.58 2.16 -7.07
C GLN A 694 21.84 1.33 -7.38
N LYS A 695 21.98 0.12 -6.77
CA LYS A 695 23.11 -0.79 -7.07
C LYS A 695 23.09 -1.25 -8.53
N VAL A 696 21.90 -1.62 -9.05
CA VAL A 696 21.72 -2.04 -10.44
C VAL A 696 22.05 -0.90 -11.41
N ILE A 697 21.53 0.29 -11.15
CA ILE A 697 21.80 1.49 -11.95
C ILE A 697 23.29 1.80 -11.98
N GLN A 698 23.93 1.83 -10.80
CA GLN A 698 25.37 2.10 -10.68
C GLN A 698 26.20 1.06 -11.44
N PHE A 699 25.83 -0.21 -11.34
CA PHE A 699 26.54 -1.32 -11.99
C PHE A 699 26.48 -1.21 -13.52
N LEU A 700 25.26 -1.08 -14.07
CA LEU A 700 25.04 -1.01 -15.52
C LEU A 700 25.64 0.25 -16.14
N LEU A 701 25.35 1.42 -15.57
CA LEU A 701 25.83 2.68 -16.12
C LEU A 701 27.35 2.83 -16.07
N ALA A 702 27.99 2.32 -15.01
CA ALA A 702 29.45 2.37 -14.94
C ALA A 702 30.13 1.41 -15.94
N GLY A 703 29.48 0.30 -16.29
CA GLY A 703 29.88 -0.56 -17.41
C GLY A 703 29.84 0.18 -18.75
N ASN A 704 28.70 0.79 -19.05
CA ASN A 704 28.51 1.54 -20.29
C ASN A 704 29.50 2.70 -20.42
N ILE A 705 29.76 3.46 -19.33
CA ILE A 705 30.77 4.53 -19.33
C ILE A 705 32.17 3.97 -19.60
N ALA A 706 32.49 2.79 -19.08
CA ALA A 706 33.79 2.16 -19.35
C ALA A 706 33.93 1.81 -20.84
N GLU A 707 32.93 1.23 -21.45
CA GLU A 707 32.92 0.88 -22.89
C GLU A 707 33.04 2.12 -23.77
N ILE A 708 32.21 3.15 -23.50
CA ILE A 708 32.22 4.42 -24.24
C ILE A 708 33.61 5.09 -24.17
N THR A 709 34.10 5.23 -22.94
CA THR A 709 35.38 5.91 -22.70
C THR A 709 36.52 5.16 -23.37
N THR A 710 36.52 3.80 -23.33
CA THR A 710 37.53 2.98 -23.98
C THR A 710 37.56 3.21 -25.49
N LEU A 711 36.43 3.16 -26.16
CA LEU A 711 36.36 3.37 -27.61
C LEU A 711 36.64 4.83 -28.00
N PHE A 712 36.14 5.80 -27.24
CA PHE A 712 36.34 7.22 -27.50
C PHE A 712 37.85 7.59 -27.39
N VAL A 713 38.52 7.16 -26.32
CA VAL A 713 39.94 7.45 -26.10
C VAL A 713 40.81 6.74 -27.16
N ALA A 714 40.52 5.48 -27.49
CA ALA A 714 41.23 4.79 -28.55
C ALA A 714 41.09 5.47 -29.92
N THR A 715 39.89 5.99 -30.24
CA THR A 715 39.70 6.73 -31.47
C THR A 715 40.42 8.07 -31.45
N LEU A 716 40.39 8.80 -30.31
CA LEU A 716 41.04 10.10 -30.12
C LEU A 716 42.57 9.99 -30.32
N PHE A 717 43.17 8.92 -29.83
CA PHE A 717 44.63 8.67 -29.99
C PHE A 717 44.99 7.95 -31.30
N ASN A 718 44.01 7.80 -32.21
CA ASN A 718 44.15 7.07 -33.45
C ASN A 718 44.64 5.61 -33.29
N TRP A 719 44.28 4.93 -32.20
CA TRP A 719 44.53 3.52 -32.00
C TRP A 719 43.53 2.67 -32.78
N ASN A 720 43.92 1.47 -33.17
CA ASN A 720 42.93 0.51 -33.70
C ASN A 720 41.89 0.17 -32.62
N ALA A 721 40.70 -0.20 -33.02
CA ALA A 721 39.58 -0.45 -32.09
C ALA A 721 39.94 -1.56 -31.07
N PRO A 722 39.97 -1.24 -29.76
CA PRO A 722 40.30 -2.23 -28.71
C PRO A 722 39.20 -3.25 -28.49
N LEU A 723 37.97 -2.94 -28.87
CA LEU A 723 36.76 -3.75 -28.72
C LEU A 723 35.93 -3.78 -29.99
N LEU A 724 35.41 -4.96 -30.33
CA LEU A 724 34.48 -5.15 -31.46
C LEU A 724 33.01 -5.09 -30.97
N ALA A 725 32.06 -4.93 -31.91
CA ALA A 725 30.63 -4.95 -31.65
C ALA A 725 30.21 -6.21 -30.87
N VAL A 726 30.66 -7.35 -31.31
CA VAL A 726 30.34 -8.65 -30.69
C VAL A 726 30.87 -8.76 -29.25
N HIS A 727 31.98 -8.12 -28.94
CA HIS A 727 32.52 -8.07 -27.56
C HIS A 727 31.59 -7.30 -26.64
N ILE A 728 31.16 -6.12 -27.05
CA ILE A 728 30.27 -5.23 -26.28
C ILE A 728 28.92 -5.90 -26.06
N LEU A 729 28.31 -6.44 -27.10
CA LEU A 729 27.04 -7.15 -27.01
C LEU A 729 27.13 -8.35 -26.05
N TRP A 730 28.22 -9.12 -26.11
CA TRP A 730 28.39 -10.25 -25.21
C TRP A 730 28.58 -9.80 -23.74
N ILE A 731 29.35 -8.76 -23.51
CA ILE A 731 29.56 -8.21 -22.17
C ILE A 731 28.21 -7.77 -21.57
N ASN A 732 27.41 -7.05 -22.33
CA ASN A 732 26.10 -6.59 -21.87
C ASN A 732 25.13 -7.74 -21.62
N LEU A 733 25.17 -8.80 -22.43
CA LEU A 733 24.30 -9.96 -22.27
C LEU A 733 24.77 -10.88 -21.13
N ALA A 734 26.03 -11.31 -21.15
CA ALA A 734 26.52 -12.37 -20.27
C ALA A 734 27.08 -11.86 -18.95
N THR A 735 27.78 -10.72 -18.95
CA THR A 735 28.45 -10.22 -17.74
C THR A 735 27.71 -9.08 -17.05
N ALA A 736 26.77 -8.40 -17.70
CA ALA A 736 25.99 -7.31 -17.11
C ALA A 736 24.59 -7.76 -16.66
N THR A 737 23.81 -8.43 -17.51
CA THR A 737 22.39 -8.71 -17.24
C THR A 737 22.18 -9.66 -16.05
N LEU A 738 22.90 -10.79 -15.98
CA LEU A 738 22.75 -11.77 -14.90
C LEU A 738 23.14 -11.22 -13.51
N PRO A 739 24.32 -10.58 -13.36
CA PRO A 739 24.69 -9.95 -12.09
C PRO A 739 23.76 -8.77 -11.70
N ALA A 740 23.26 -7.98 -12.66
CA ALA A 740 22.32 -6.91 -12.38
C ALA A 740 21.02 -7.43 -11.74
N LEU A 741 20.44 -8.50 -12.29
CA LEU A 741 19.27 -9.17 -11.71
C LEU A 741 19.58 -9.70 -10.30
N ALA A 742 20.75 -10.30 -10.10
CA ALA A 742 21.16 -10.84 -8.81
C ALA A 742 21.39 -9.74 -7.75
N LEU A 743 21.92 -8.57 -8.14
CA LEU A 743 22.02 -7.39 -7.28
C LEU A 743 20.64 -6.83 -6.91
N GLY A 744 19.67 -6.91 -7.83
CA GLY A 744 18.29 -6.48 -7.59
C GLY A 744 17.58 -7.23 -6.47
N VAL A 745 17.99 -8.49 -6.21
CA VAL A 745 17.42 -9.32 -5.13
C VAL A 745 18.28 -9.37 -3.87
N ASP A 746 19.32 -8.55 -3.78
CA ASP A 746 20.25 -8.55 -2.64
C ASP A 746 19.52 -8.37 -1.30
N PRO A 747 19.90 -9.09 -0.22
CA PRO A 747 19.25 -8.95 1.09
C PRO A 747 19.46 -7.55 1.66
N ALA A 748 18.52 -7.15 2.56
CA ALA A 748 18.62 -5.88 3.24
C ALA A 748 19.84 -5.83 4.16
N SER A 749 20.57 -4.72 4.12
CA SER A 749 21.64 -4.46 5.08
C SER A 749 21.09 -4.41 6.52
N LYS A 750 21.83 -4.96 7.48
CA LYS A 750 21.47 -4.93 8.91
C LYS A 750 21.22 -3.52 9.44
N ASN A 751 21.89 -2.52 8.86
CA ASN A 751 21.81 -1.13 9.28
C ASN A 751 20.82 -0.30 8.44
N ILE A 752 19.97 -0.91 7.60
CA ILE A 752 19.09 -0.19 6.67
C ILE A 752 18.11 0.75 7.38
N MET A 753 17.67 0.38 8.60
CA MET A 753 16.79 1.16 9.46
C MET A 753 17.55 2.07 10.45
N LYS A 754 18.85 2.26 10.29
CA LYS A 754 19.66 3.24 11.06
C LYS A 754 20.04 4.46 10.23
N HIS A 755 19.70 4.49 8.97
CA HIS A 755 19.95 5.62 8.08
C HIS A 755 18.69 6.48 7.92
N LYS A 756 18.87 7.80 7.82
CA LYS A 756 17.78 8.74 7.54
C LYS A 756 17.18 8.48 6.16
N PRO A 757 15.88 8.80 5.95
CA PRO A 757 15.25 8.70 4.64
C PRO A 757 15.95 9.62 3.63
N VAL A 758 15.97 9.21 2.37
CA VAL A 758 16.43 10.04 1.25
C VAL A 758 15.30 10.98 0.86
N LYS A 759 15.43 12.27 1.18
CA LYS A 759 14.39 13.28 0.92
C LYS A 759 14.17 13.61 -0.56
N SER A 760 15.18 13.42 -1.40
CA SER A 760 15.03 13.66 -2.83
C SER A 760 14.59 12.37 -3.52
N GLY A 761 13.33 12.24 -3.90
CA GLY A 761 12.84 11.10 -4.69
C GLY A 761 13.50 10.95 -6.08
N THR A 762 14.77 11.27 -6.20
CA THR A 762 15.58 11.13 -7.42
C THR A 762 16.52 9.93 -7.28
N LEU A 763 16.28 8.89 -8.08
CA LEU A 763 17.19 7.73 -8.18
C LEU A 763 18.61 8.13 -8.62
N PHE A 764 18.74 9.24 -9.34
CA PHE A 764 19.99 9.76 -9.88
C PHE A 764 20.55 10.88 -8.98
N GLU A 765 20.98 10.50 -7.78
CA GLU A 765 21.69 11.43 -6.89
C GLU A 765 23.07 11.80 -7.45
N LYS A 766 23.54 13.04 -7.16
CA LYS A 766 24.87 13.49 -7.59
C LYS A 766 25.97 12.53 -7.15
N ASP A 767 25.87 12.00 -5.95
CA ASP A 767 26.84 11.02 -5.41
C ASP A 767 26.84 9.70 -6.21
N LEU A 768 25.66 9.25 -6.69
CA LEU A 768 25.56 8.08 -7.54
C LEU A 768 26.24 8.32 -8.88
N LEU A 769 25.96 9.46 -9.52
CA LEU A 769 26.54 9.81 -10.81
C LEU A 769 28.06 9.97 -10.73
N THR A 770 28.56 10.57 -9.65
CA THR A 770 30.01 10.69 -9.41
C THR A 770 30.66 9.31 -9.27
N ARG A 771 30.05 8.40 -8.49
CA ARG A 771 30.55 7.02 -8.37
C ARG A 771 30.54 6.27 -9.70
N VAL A 772 29.47 6.41 -10.47
CA VAL A 772 29.33 5.82 -11.80
C VAL A 772 30.45 6.30 -12.73
N ALA A 773 30.70 7.63 -12.78
CA ALA A 773 31.74 8.20 -13.62
C ALA A 773 33.15 7.75 -13.20
N VAL A 774 33.47 7.84 -11.91
CA VAL A 774 34.80 7.44 -11.40
C VAL A 774 35.07 5.96 -11.64
N GLN A 775 34.09 5.11 -11.40
CA GLN A 775 34.25 3.66 -11.61
C GLN A 775 34.35 3.30 -13.09
N GLY A 776 33.54 3.91 -13.95
CA GLY A 776 33.55 3.66 -15.39
C GLY A 776 34.86 4.12 -16.04
N ILE A 777 35.29 5.35 -15.74
CA ILE A 777 36.55 5.90 -16.27
C ILE A 777 37.75 5.04 -15.81
N PHE A 778 37.76 4.60 -14.54
CA PHE A 778 38.87 3.76 -14.04
C PHE A 778 38.93 2.42 -14.76
N VAL A 779 37.82 1.74 -14.99
CA VAL A 779 37.77 0.47 -15.74
C VAL A 779 38.20 0.71 -17.19
N ALA A 780 37.83 1.83 -17.81
CA ALA A 780 38.32 2.20 -19.15
C ALA A 780 39.83 2.31 -19.18
N ILE A 781 40.44 2.95 -18.17
CA ILE A 781 41.89 3.06 -18.07
C ILE A 781 42.53 1.67 -17.99
N LEU A 782 41.99 0.76 -17.16
CA LEU A 782 42.51 -0.62 -17.04
C LEU A 782 42.40 -1.38 -18.38
N THR A 783 41.26 -1.22 -19.07
CA THR A 783 41.00 -1.85 -20.38
C THR A 783 41.97 -1.34 -21.45
N LEU A 784 42.19 -0.02 -21.51
CA LEU A 784 43.12 0.59 -22.45
C LEU A 784 44.60 0.22 -22.14
N THR A 785 44.91 0.09 -20.86
CA THR A 785 46.26 -0.39 -20.43
C THR A 785 46.47 -1.81 -20.89
N ALA A 786 45.51 -2.72 -20.70
CA ALA A 786 45.57 -4.08 -21.20
C ALA A 786 45.74 -4.15 -22.73
N TYR A 787 44.94 -3.34 -23.44
CA TYR A 787 45.01 -3.21 -24.87
C TYR A 787 46.43 -2.78 -25.33
N HIS A 788 46.97 -1.73 -24.71
CA HIS A 788 48.27 -1.17 -25.05
C HIS A 788 49.42 -2.18 -24.79
N ILE A 789 49.38 -2.86 -23.64
CA ILE A 789 50.38 -3.90 -23.32
C ILE A 789 50.29 -5.03 -24.37
N GLY A 790 49.13 -5.58 -24.65
CA GLY A 790 48.99 -6.69 -25.61
C GLY A 790 49.34 -6.30 -27.04
N SER A 791 48.90 -5.11 -27.47
CA SER A 791 49.19 -4.63 -28.84
C SER A 791 50.61 -4.21 -29.10
N SER A 792 51.32 -3.70 -28.08
CA SER A 792 52.73 -3.30 -28.18
C SER A 792 53.71 -4.46 -28.04
N THR A 793 53.34 -5.51 -27.30
CA THR A 793 54.24 -6.66 -27.03
C THR A 793 54.14 -7.75 -28.08
N LEU A 794 52.94 -8.03 -28.63
CA LEU A 794 52.70 -9.14 -29.56
C LEU A 794 51.94 -8.74 -30.81
N SER A 795 50.62 -8.48 -30.69
CA SER A 795 49.75 -8.14 -31.83
C SER A 795 48.50 -7.40 -31.41
N HIS A 796 47.88 -6.72 -32.39
CA HIS A 796 46.59 -6.06 -32.19
C HIS A 796 45.52 -7.03 -31.69
N ALA A 797 45.46 -8.27 -32.21
CA ALA A 797 44.47 -9.27 -31.81
C ALA A 797 44.67 -9.72 -30.36
N VAL A 798 45.90 -9.85 -29.88
CA VAL A 798 46.21 -10.12 -28.47
C VAL A 798 45.73 -8.95 -27.59
N GLY A 799 46.04 -7.72 -28.01
CA GLY A 799 45.55 -6.51 -27.30
C GLY A 799 44.05 -6.46 -27.19
N GLN A 800 43.31 -6.79 -28.27
CA GLN A 800 41.83 -6.87 -28.25
C GLN A 800 41.34 -7.94 -27.29
N THR A 801 41.91 -9.15 -27.29
CA THR A 801 41.55 -10.24 -26.39
C THR A 801 41.77 -9.85 -24.93
N MET A 802 42.93 -9.24 -24.62
CA MET A 802 43.25 -8.76 -23.28
C MET A 802 42.28 -7.68 -22.82
N ALA A 803 41.96 -6.69 -23.66
CA ALA A 803 40.99 -5.62 -23.37
C ALA A 803 39.59 -6.17 -23.07
N PHE A 804 39.12 -7.09 -23.90
CA PHE A 804 37.86 -7.76 -23.72
C PHE A 804 37.79 -8.52 -22.39
N CYS A 805 38.82 -9.33 -22.08
CA CYS A 805 38.88 -10.07 -20.84
C CYS A 805 38.94 -9.15 -19.60
N VAL A 806 39.77 -8.08 -19.62
CA VAL A 806 39.87 -7.14 -18.50
C VAL A 806 38.56 -6.44 -18.25
N LEU A 807 37.87 -5.98 -19.32
CA LEU A 807 36.57 -5.32 -19.18
C LEU A 807 35.51 -6.28 -18.59
N ALA A 808 35.40 -7.48 -19.14
CA ALA A 808 34.44 -8.48 -18.69
C ALA A 808 34.69 -8.93 -17.23
N PHE A 809 35.93 -9.33 -16.88
CA PHE A 809 36.27 -9.74 -15.51
C PHE A 809 36.16 -8.59 -14.51
N SER A 810 36.56 -7.37 -14.89
CA SER A 810 36.36 -6.19 -14.03
C SER A 810 34.91 -5.95 -13.72
N GLN A 811 33.99 -6.11 -14.67
CA GLN A 811 32.55 -6.01 -14.41
C GLN A 811 32.06 -7.08 -13.44
N LEU A 812 32.44 -8.34 -13.64
CA LEU A 812 32.06 -9.45 -12.76
C LEU A 812 32.55 -9.26 -11.31
N LEU A 813 33.81 -8.86 -11.16
CA LEU A 813 34.41 -8.60 -9.86
C LEU A 813 33.75 -7.38 -9.17
N ARG A 814 33.43 -6.34 -9.92
CA ARG A 814 32.68 -5.17 -9.42
C ARG A 814 31.30 -5.55 -8.92
N ALA A 815 30.58 -6.46 -9.60
CA ALA A 815 29.26 -6.90 -9.14
C ALA A 815 29.31 -7.45 -7.70
N LEU A 816 30.36 -8.20 -7.34
CA LEU A 816 30.57 -8.71 -5.97
C LEU A 816 30.82 -7.58 -4.97
N ASN A 817 31.54 -6.53 -5.37
CA ASN A 817 31.89 -5.42 -4.49
C ASN A 817 30.77 -4.35 -4.37
N GLN A 818 29.84 -4.29 -5.33
CA GLN A 818 28.78 -3.30 -5.41
C GLN A 818 27.61 -3.54 -4.44
N ARG A 819 27.68 -4.65 -3.68
CA ARG A 819 26.68 -4.99 -2.66
C ARG A 819 26.56 -3.92 -1.58
N SER A 820 27.66 -3.27 -1.22
CA SER A 820 27.68 -2.16 -0.26
C SER A 820 28.55 -1.00 -0.75
N ASN A 821 28.02 0.23 -0.64
CA ASN A 821 28.77 1.45 -0.93
C ASN A 821 29.55 1.99 0.28
N THR A 822 29.34 1.41 1.47
CA THR A 822 29.91 1.89 2.74
C THR A 822 30.78 0.87 3.47
N GLU A 823 30.44 -0.42 3.33
CA GLU A 823 31.16 -1.52 3.97
C GLU A 823 32.13 -2.18 3.01
N TYR A 824 33.27 -2.62 3.52
CA TYR A 824 34.26 -3.32 2.73
C TYR A 824 33.80 -4.70 2.30
N ILE A 825 34.33 -5.24 1.19
CA ILE A 825 33.93 -6.52 0.61
C ILE A 825 34.09 -7.70 1.58
N TRP A 826 35.08 -7.64 2.48
CA TRP A 826 35.35 -8.69 3.49
C TRP A 826 34.43 -8.60 4.72
N VAL A 827 33.67 -7.50 4.89
CA VAL A 827 32.72 -7.36 5.99
C VAL A 827 31.38 -7.93 5.56
N ARG A 828 30.95 -9.04 6.16
CA ARG A 828 29.64 -9.67 5.90
C ARG A 828 28.49 -8.90 6.57
N ALA A 829 28.40 -7.61 6.31
CA ALA A 829 27.32 -6.77 6.85
C ALA A 829 25.95 -7.09 6.24
N GLU A 830 25.92 -7.60 5.01
CA GLU A 830 24.73 -7.98 4.27
C GLU A 830 24.62 -9.51 4.25
N GLY A 831 23.41 -10.04 4.31
CA GLY A 831 23.14 -11.48 4.30
C GLY A 831 23.71 -12.19 3.05
N HIS A 832 23.70 -13.53 3.06
CA HIS A 832 24.17 -14.33 1.91
C HIS A 832 23.24 -14.11 0.70
N ASN A 833 23.82 -13.85 -0.49
CA ASN A 833 23.10 -13.76 -1.78
C ASN A 833 23.54 -14.89 -2.71
N PRO A 834 22.86 -16.05 -2.70
CA PRO A 834 23.23 -17.18 -3.54
C PRO A 834 23.05 -16.88 -5.04
N TRP A 835 22.10 -16.03 -5.39
CA TRP A 835 21.84 -15.64 -6.77
C TRP A 835 23.01 -14.87 -7.39
N LEU A 836 23.71 -14.06 -6.60
CA LEU A 836 24.89 -13.34 -7.07
C LEU A 836 26.05 -14.29 -7.36
N TRP A 837 26.28 -15.28 -6.50
CA TRP A 837 27.29 -16.30 -6.75
C TRP A 837 26.94 -17.18 -7.95
N LEU A 838 25.65 -17.57 -8.07
CA LEU A 838 25.19 -18.34 -9.23
C LEU A 838 25.37 -17.53 -10.53
N SER A 839 24.99 -16.24 -10.54
CA SER A 839 25.19 -15.37 -11.71
C SER A 839 26.66 -15.17 -12.04
N PHE A 840 27.51 -15.00 -11.04
CA PHE A 840 28.95 -14.88 -11.21
C PHE A 840 29.56 -16.13 -11.84
N THR A 841 29.28 -17.31 -11.28
CA THR A 841 29.78 -18.59 -11.82
C THR A 841 29.27 -18.89 -13.21
N ALA A 842 27.97 -18.59 -13.47
CA ALA A 842 27.39 -18.74 -14.81
C ALA A 842 28.07 -17.81 -15.84
N SER A 843 28.27 -16.54 -15.48
CA SER A 843 28.94 -15.59 -16.38
C SER A 843 30.43 -15.95 -16.61
N VAL A 844 31.15 -16.44 -15.58
CA VAL A 844 32.51 -16.95 -15.74
C VAL A 844 32.53 -18.19 -16.65
N ALA A 845 31.56 -19.11 -16.51
CA ALA A 845 31.47 -20.29 -17.39
C ALA A 845 31.17 -19.88 -18.85
N LEU A 846 30.28 -18.89 -19.07
CA LEU A 846 30.04 -18.34 -20.39
C LEU A 846 31.27 -17.67 -21.00
N MET A 847 32.04 -16.93 -20.19
CA MET A 847 33.32 -16.35 -20.64
C MET A 847 34.33 -17.43 -20.99
N ALA A 848 34.47 -18.47 -20.15
CA ALA A 848 35.34 -19.61 -20.43
C ALA A 848 34.94 -20.35 -21.73
N ALA A 849 33.63 -20.48 -21.99
CA ALA A 849 33.18 -21.14 -23.21
C ALA A 849 33.67 -20.42 -24.49
N ILE A 850 33.56 -19.08 -24.56
CA ILE A 850 34.04 -18.33 -25.73
C ILE A 850 35.57 -18.27 -25.85
N LEU A 851 36.29 -18.43 -24.75
CA LEU A 851 37.74 -18.41 -24.73
C LEU A 851 38.34 -19.79 -25.02
N LEU A 852 37.60 -20.89 -24.77
CA LEU A 852 38.12 -22.25 -24.86
C LEU A 852 37.58 -23.04 -26.08
N ILE A 853 36.39 -22.67 -26.59
CA ILE A 853 35.78 -23.38 -27.74
C ILE A 853 36.25 -22.71 -29.02
N PRO A 854 37.04 -23.41 -29.89
CA PRO A 854 37.67 -22.80 -31.07
C PRO A 854 36.72 -22.11 -32.04
N VAL A 855 35.52 -22.67 -32.24
CA VAL A 855 34.49 -22.07 -33.08
C VAL A 855 33.99 -20.73 -32.54
N LEU A 856 33.79 -20.64 -31.22
CA LEU A 856 33.36 -19.41 -30.57
C LEU A 856 34.53 -18.41 -30.50
N GLN A 857 35.72 -18.86 -30.18
CA GLN A 857 36.91 -18.01 -30.15
C GLN A 857 37.13 -17.33 -31.52
N GLN A 858 37.00 -18.06 -32.60
CA GLN A 858 37.07 -17.52 -33.97
C GLN A 858 35.96 -16.55 -34.28
N ALA A 859 34.72 -16.87 -33.86
CA ALA A 859 33.54 -16.03 -34.08
C ALA A 859 33.67 -14.69 -33.35
N PHE A 860 34.30 -14.66 -32.18
CA PHE A 860 34.59 -13.44 -31.42
C PHE A 860 35.96 -12.81 -31.77
N LYS A 861 36.66 -13.32 -32.78
CA LYS A 861 38.01 -12.85 -33.19
C LYS A 861 39.00 -12.78 -32.04
N LEU A 862 38.94 -13.76 -31.09
CA LEU A 862 39.84 -13.88 -29.95
C LEU A 862 41.03 -14.74 -30.29
N THR A 863 42.13 -14.50 -29.59
CA THR A 863 43.38 -15.27 -29.74
C THR A 863 43.83 -15.85 -28.41
N ASP A 864 44.60 -16.91 -28.44
CA ASP A 864 45.19 -17.52 -27.24
C ASP A 864 46.13 -16.54 -26.54
N LEU A 865 46.04 -16.49 -25.23
CA LEU A 865 46.87 -15.67 -24.36
C LEU A 865 47.94 -16.55 -23.67
N SER A 866 49.18 -16.07 -23.62
CA SER A 866 50.23 -16.71 -22.81
C SER A 866 49.96 -16.59 -21.31
N CYS A 867 50.59 -17.40 -20.49
CA CYS A 867 50.45 -17.36 -19.04
C CYS A 867 50.75 -15.96 -18.45
N ASP A 868 51.73 -15.27 -18.99
CA ASP A 868 52.15 -13.92 -18.56
C ASP A 868 51.05 -12.92 -18.87
N MET A 869 50.35 -13.03 -20.04
CA MET A 869 49.23 -12.18 -20.41
C MET A 869 48.02 -12.43 -19.52
N TRP A 870 47.73 -13.68 -19.19
CA TRP A 870 46.69 -14.01 -18.22
C TRP A 870 46.95 -13.41 -16.84
N PHE A 871 48.21 -13.45 -16.39
CA PHE A 871 48.61 -12.81 -15.13
C PHE A 871 48.30 -11.29 -15.17
N VAL A 872 48.66 -10.60 -16.26
CA VAL A 872 48.36 -9.18 -16.45
C VAL A 872 46.81 -8.94 -16.46
N VAL A 873 46.06 -9.76 -17.18
CA VAL A 873 44.58 -9.65 -17.25
C VAL A 873 43.96 -9.75 -15.85
N PHE A 874 44.34 -10.76 -15.06
CA PHE A 874 43.82 -10.94 -13.71
C PHE A 874 44.29 -9.84 -12.76
N ALA A 875 45.53 -9.41 -12.83
CA ALA A 875 46.08 -8.34 -12.00
C ALA A 875 45.35 -7.02 -12.25
N LEU A 876 45.14 -6.63 -13.52
CA LEU A 876 44.38 -5.43 -13.89
C LEU A 876 42.93 -5.55 -13.47
N SER A 877 42.29 -6.69 -13.66
CA SER A 877 40.90 -6.89 -13.27
C SER A 877 40.69 -6.75 -11.75
N LEU A 878 41.61 -7.27 -10.94
CA LEU A 878 41.60 -7.15 -9.48
C LEU A 878 41.76 -5.70 -9.00
N LEU A 879 42.49 -4.84 -9.73
CA LEU A 879 42.59 -3.42 -9.40
C LEU A 879 41.25 -2.69 -9.40
N SER A 880 40.26 -3.20 -10.13
CA SER A 880 38.89 -2.66 -10.11
C SER A 880 38.24 -2.78 -8.71
N ILE A 881 38.52 -3.85 -7.97
CA ILE A 881 38.07 -4.02 -6.57
C ILE A 881 38.83 -3.05 -5.67
N VAL A 882 40.15 -2.99 -5.82
CA VAL A 882 41.00 -2.11 -5.00
C VAL A 882 40.54 -0.64 -5.10
N GLN A 883 40.26 -0.19 -6.30
CA GLN A 883 39.76 1.17 -6.55
C GLN A 883 38.49 1.47 -5.76
N ILE A 884 37.50 0.55 -5.79
CA ILE A 884 36.22 0.75 -5.06
C ILE A 884 36.50 0.77 -3.54
N GLU A 885 37.33 -0.11 -3.02
CA GLU A 885 37.69 -0.15 -1.60
C GLU A 885 38.44 1.12 -1.14
N VAL A 886 39.32 1.65 -1.99
CA VAL A 886 40.00 2.93 -1.73
C VAL A 886 38.99 4.08 -1.73
N CYS A 887 38.05 4.12 -2.66
CA CYS A 887 36.98 5.12 -2.65
C CYS A 887 36.11 5.07 -1.38
N LYS A 888 35.81 3.85 -0.88
CA LYS A 888 35.08 3.67 0.39
C LYS A 888 35.90 4.18 1.58
N LEU A 889 37.21 3.92 1.58
CA LEU A 889 38.13 4.41 2.61
C LEU A 889 38.17 5.94 2.65
N ILE A 890 38.37 6.57 1.49
CA ILE A 890 38.37 8.04 1.36
C ILE A 890 37.04 8.63 1.84
N ALA A 891 35.90 8.07 1.42
CA ALA A 891 34.60 8.51 1.86
C ALA A 891 34.40 8.39 3.39
N LYS A 892 34.95 7.34 4.03
CA LYS A 892 34.92 7.21 5.50
C LYS A 892 35.79 8.24 6.20
N ILE A 893 36.97 8.54 5.66
CA ILE A 893 37.88 9.54 6.22
C ILE A 893 37.25 10.92 6.14
N LEU A 894 36.70 11.30 4.98
CA LEU A 894 36.05 12.60 4.78
C LEU A 894 34.81 12.77 5.67
N LYS A 895 34.02 11.74 5.89
CA LYS A 895 32.86 11.80 6.80
C LYS A 895 33.25 11.87 8.29
N ARG A 896 34.46 11.49 8.67
CA ARG A 896 34.97 11.67 10.03
C ARG A 896 35.60 13.05 10.25
N ALA A 897 35.94 13.76 9.18
CA ALA A 897 36.54 15.08 9.22
C ALA A 897 35.50 16.22 9.18
N VAL A 898 34.22 15.91 8.94
CA VAL A 898 33.04 16.78 9.01
C VAL A 898 32.15 16.34 10.17
#